data_cde080bc5f6621b38a2c5ca16d603aa8
#
_entry.id   cde080bc5f6621b38a2c5ca16d603aa8
#
_cell.length_a   1.000
_cell.length_b   1.000
_cell.length_c   1.000
_cell.angle_alpha   90.00
_cell.angle_beta   90.00
_cell.angle_gamma   90.00
#
_symmetry.space_group_name_H-M   'P 1'
#
loop_
_entity.id
_entity.type
_entity.pdbx_description
1 polymer ?
#
loop_
_entity_poly.entity_id
_entity_poly.type
_entity_poly.pdbx_seq_one_letter_code
_entity_poly.pdbx_strand_id
1 'polypeptide(L)'
;MWSCQVRGVEELFLSWVNHTQENPTVNAPDKLAQFIRLTREPLPASSKRYLQGSRPDIQVPLREIMQSNGEAITVYDTSGPYTDPQAQIDVRQGLPAVRSPWIEARGDTDLYTGRAPFALDDGLKHGESDALAALRAQAAGLQRPPRRAKAGANVTQMHYARKGIITPEMEYVALRENQNMQWQAQYLANAEREQRLAGNSFGASIPKLVTPEFVRDEVARGRAIIPGNINHPEIEPMAIGRNFLVKINANIGNSAVSSSIEEEVEKLVWSIRWGADTVMDLSTGKNIHTTRDWIVRNSPVPIGTVPIYQALEKVGGVAEDLTWEIFRDTLIEQAEQGVDYFTVHAGVRLAYIHLTAQRVTGIVSRGGSILAKWCIAHHQENFLYTHFDEMTEIMRAYDVSYSLGDGLRPGSGADANDEAQFAELRTLGELTKKAWAQDVQVMIEGPGHVPMHMVQANMIEQLKHCDEAPFYTLGPLTTDIAPGYDHITSGIGAAMIGWYGTAMLCYVTPKEHLGLPDRDDVKTGIITYKIAAHVADVAKGHPGVRARDDALSRARFEFRWLDQFNLSLDPDTARDFHDETLPKEASKVAHFCSMCGPKFCSMKITQEVRDYAKRLGVSDEQALSEGMQTMSDAFKQKGGEMYIPITPEKE
;
A
#
# COMPACT_ATOMS: atom_id res chain seq x y z
N MET A 1 44.91 33.36 -22.08
CA MET A 1 44.01 34.12 -22.98
C MET A 1 42.87 33.19 -23.37
N TRP A 2 41.74 33.36 -22.75
CA TRP A 2 40.39 33.13 -23.28
C TRP A 2 39.45 33.57 -22.18
N SER A 3 39.04 34.84 -22.27
CA SER A 3 37.93 35.41 -21.52
C SER A 3 36.66 35.12 -22.35
N CYS A 4 35.69 34.39 -21.81
CA CYS A 4 34.33 34.37 -22.34
C CYS A 4 33.39 34.94 -21.29
N GLN A 5 32.73 36.01 -21.68
CA GLN A 5 31.81 36.81 -20.90
C GLN A 5 30.60 36.03 -20.46
N VAL A 6 30.33 35.98 -19.18
CA VAL A 6 29.03 35.64 -18.58
C VAL A 6 28.24 36.95 -18.46
N ARG A 7 27.48 37.31 -19.48
CA ARG A 7 26.38 38.28 -19.41
C ARG A 7 25.14 37.58 -20.00
N GLY A 8 24.21 37.22 -19.17
CA GLY A 8 22.94 36.66 -19.61
C GLY A 8 22.12 35.89 -18.56
N VAL A 9 22.64 35.70 -17.37
CA VAL A 9 21.95 34.91 -16.31
C VAL A 9 21.24 35.82 -15.29
N GLU A 10 21.71 37.06 -15.11
CA GLU A 10 21.10 38.01 -14.17
C GLU A 10 19.80 38.65 -14.69
N GLU A 11 19.62 38.80 -15.99
CA GLU A 11 18.37 39.35 -16.54
C GLU A 11 17.21 38.37 -16.57
N LEU A 12 17.47 37.07 -16.60
CA LEU A 12 16.44 36.04 -16.48
C LEU A 12 15.98 35.83 -15.02
N PHE A 13 16.85 36.08 -14.05
CA PHE A 13 16.49 35.99 -12.63
C PHE A 13 15.63 37.18 -12.16
N LEU A 14 15.83 38.36 -12.70
CA LEU A 14 15.06 39.57 -12.37
C LEU A 14 13.69 39.62 -13.06
N SER A 15 13.50 38.89 -14.17
CA SER A 15 12.20 38.78 -14.83
C SER A 15 11.27 37.80 -14.09
N TRP A 16 11.81 36.83 -13.36
CA TRP A 16 11.03 35.85 -12.60
C TRP A 16 10.56 36.39 -11.24
N VAL A 17 11.32 37.31 -10.64
CA VAL A 17 11.00 37.94 -9.35
C VAL A 17 9.92 39.02 -9.47
N ASN A 18 9.72 39.61 -10.65
CA ASN A 18 8.77 40.71 -10.87
C ASN A 18 7.35 40.28 -11.30
N HIS A 19 7.05 38.96 -11.36
CA HIS A 19 5.70 38.50 -11.68
C HIS A 19 4.90 37.99 -10.45
N THR A 20 5.40 38.25 -9.22
CA THR A 20 4.67 37.86 -7.99
C THR A 20 4.31 39.05 -7.09
N GLN A 21 3.95 40.19 -7.68
CA GLN A 21 3.29 41.28 -6.94
C GLN A 21 2.00 41.70 -7.63
N GLU A 22 0.96 40.89 -7.52
CA GLU A 22 -0.42 41.38 -7.53
C GLU A 22 -1.08 40.95 -6.22
N ASN A 23 -1.31 41.93 -5.36
CA ASN A 23 -2.13 41.81 -4.18
C ASN A 23 -3.60 41.80 -4.58
N PRO A 24 -4.36 40.73 -4.31
CA PRO A 24 -5.78 40.87 -4.05
C PRO A 24 -6.05 40.57 -2.58
N THR A 25 -6.53 41.54 -1.86
CA THR A 25 -7.25 41.38 -0.61
C THR A 25 -8.51 40.54 -0.85
N VAL A 26 -8.38 39.22 -0.79
CA VAL A 26 -9.50 38.28 -0.73
C VAL A 26 -9.33 37.49 0.57
N ASN A 27 -10.41 37.38 1.33
CA ASN A 27 -10.47 36.71 2.61
C ASN A 27 -9.70 35.36 2.64
N ALA A 28 -8.73 35.28 3.54
CA ALA A 28 -7.74 34.20 3.64
C ALA A 28 -8.27 32.79 4.00
N PRO A 29 -9.50 32.55 4.48
CA PRO A 29 -9.94 31.22 4.92
C PRO A 29 -10.26 30.20 3.82
N ASP A 30 -10.45 30.66 2.57
CA ASP A 30 -11.01 29.77 1.52
C ASP A 30 -10.00 29.21 0.52
N LYS A 31 -8.71 29.59 0.64
CA LYS A 31 -7.73 29.27 -0.42
C LYS A 31 -7.30 27.81 -0.43
N LEU A 32 -7.01 27.20 0.72
CA LEU A 32 -6.43 25.85 0.80
C LEU A 32 -7.36 24.80 0.14
N ALA A 33 -8.61 24.74 0.57
CA ALA A 33 -9.56 23.75 0.05
C ALA A 33 -9.96 23.97 -1.42
N GLN A 34 -9.77 25.19 -1.95
CA GLN A 34 -10.01 25.48 -3.38
C GLN A 34 -8.89 24.99 -4.30
N PHE A 35 -7.68 24.79 -3.76
CA PHE A 35 -6.51 24.35 -4.54
C PHE A 35 -6.27 22.84 -4.48
N ILE A 36 -6.90 22.10 -3.53
CA ILE A 36 -6.78 20.65 -3.47
C ILE A 36 -7.46 20.01 -4.68
N ARG A 37 -6.67 19.40 -5.55
CA ARG A 37 -7.14 18.69 -6.74
C ARG A 37 -7.52 17.26 -6.36
N LEU A 38 -8.80 17.03 -6.15
CA LEU A 38 -9.30 15.67 -5.92
C LEU A 38 -9.56 14.97 -7.24
N THR A 39 -8.88 13.87 -7.49
CA THR A 39 -9.22 12.98 -8.60
C THR A 39 -10.37 12.07 -8.15
N ARG A 40 -11.60 12.47 -8.48
CA ARG A 40 -12.85 11.82 -8.05
C ARG A 40 -13.46 10.88 -9.07
N GLU A 41 -12.95 10.88 -10.28
CA GLU A 41 -13.49 10.06 -11.34
C GLU A 41 -13.19 8.59 -11.10
N PRO A 42 -14.17 7.68 -11.24
CA PRO A 42 -13.92 6.25 -11.24
C PRO A 42 -12.91 5.88 -12.34
N LEU A 43 -12.22 4.76 -12.15
CA LEU A 43 -11.42 4.21 -13.25
C LEU A 43 -12.34 3.78 -14.40
N PRO A 44 -11.86 3.73 -15.66
CA PRO A 44 -12.68 3.42 -16.82
C PRO A 44 -13.49 2.12 -16.67
N ALA A 45 -14.73 2.12 -17.16
CA ALA A 45 -15.71 1.03 -17.07
C ALA A 45 -15.94 0.49 -15.64
N SER A 46 -15.62 1.29 -14.64
CA SER A 46 -15.76 0.92 -13.23
C SER A 46 -16.93 1.64 -12.57
N SER A 47 -17.62 0.95 -11.70
CA SER A 47 -18.63 1.50 -10.80
C SER A 47 -18.38 1.03 -9.38
N LYS A 48 -18.81 1.84 -8.41
CA LYS A 48 -18.79 1.45 -7.01
C LYS A 48 -20.04 0.65 -6.68
N ARG A 49 -19.85 -0.52 -6.07
CA ARG A 49 -20.91 -1.39 -5.60
C ARG A 49 -20.73 -1.64 -4.11
N TYR A 50 -21.82 -1.63 -3.36
CA TYR A 50 -21.80 -1.86 -1.92
C TYR A 50 -22.36 -3.25 -1.59
N LEU A 51 -21.60 -4.02 -0.81
CA LEU A 51 -22.09 -5.25 -0.18
C LEU A 51 -22.69 -4.89 1.18
N GLN A 52 -23.91 -5.38 1.40
CA GLN A 52 -24.60 -5.21 2.66
C GLN A 52 -24.13 -6.27 3.66
N GLY A 53 -23.73 -5.85 4.86
CA GLY A 53 -23.48 -6.72 6.00
C GLY A 53 -24.75 -7.10 6.78
N SER A 54 -24.56 -7.70 7.95
CA SER A 54 -25.65 -8.10 8.85
C SER A 54 -26.43 -6.89 9.40
N ARG A 55 -25.81 -5.72 9.44
CA ARG A 55 -26.39 -4.45 9.90
C ARG A 55 -26.54 -3.48 8.72
N PRO A 56 -27.56 -2.60 8.71
CA PRO A 56 -27.74 -1.60 7.65
C PRO A 56 -26.58 -0.62 7.50
N ASP A 57 -25.82 -0.36 8.57
CA ASP A 57 -24.68 0.54 8.60
C ASP A 57 -23.34 -0.15 8.26
N ILE A 58 -23.34 -1.44 7.94
CA ILE A 58 -22.18 -2.15 7.38
C ILE A 58 -22.36 -2.22 5.86
N GLN A 59 -21.71 -1.32 5.15
CA GLN A 59 -21.73 -1.21 3.69
C GLN A 59 -20.30 -1.26 3.16
N VAL A 60 -19.93 -2.37 2.54
CA VAL A 60 -18.56 -2.60 2.06
C VAL A 60 -18.45 -2.25 0.59
N PRO A 61 -17.69 -1.20 0.21
CA PRO A 61 -17.52 -0.83 -1.18
C PRO A 61 -16.59 -1.81 -1.92
N LEU A 62 -16.99 -2.15 -3.12
CA LEU A 62 -16.21 -2.87 -4.11
C LEU A 62 -16.19 -2.08 -5.41
N ARG A 63 -15.13 -2.20 -6.19
CA ARG A 63 -15.10 -1.72 -7.55
C ARG A 63 -15.54 -2.84 -8.49
N GLU A 64 -16.62 -2.62 -9.25
CA GLU A 64 -17.10 -3.53 -10.29
C GLU A 64 -16.61 -3.02 -11.65
N ILE A 65 -15.95 -3.89 -12.42
CA ILE A 65 -15.46 -3.60 -13.77
C ILE A 65 -16.34 -4.35 -14.75
N MET A 66 -17.11 -3.60 -15.54
CA MET A 66 -17.98 -4.16 -16.56
C MET A 66 -17.21 -4.43 -17.85
N GLN A 67 -17.44 -5.58 -18.45
CA GLN A 67 -16.86 -5.99 -19.72
C GLN A 67 -17.90 -5.89 -20.85
N SER A 68 -17.43 -5.73 -22.09
CA SER A 68 -18.27 -5.58 -23.28
C SER A 68 -19.12 -6.84 -23.58
N ASN A 69 -18.74 -8.00 -23.07
CA ASN A 69 -19.50 -9.26 -23.18
C ASN A 69 -20.60 -9.42 -22.11
N GLY A 70 -20.79 -8.42 -21.24
CA GLY A 70 -21.80 -8.43 -20.17
C GLY A 70 -21.34 -9.11 -18.87
N GLU A 71 -20.11 -9.64 -18.80
CA GLU A 71 -19.53 -10.15 -17.55
C GLU A 71 -19.00 -9.00 -16.69
N ALA A 72 -18.95 -9.20 -15.38
CA ALA A 72 -18.36 -8.25 -14.45
C ALA A 72 -17.32 -8.93 -13.56
N ILE A 73 -16.27 -8.20 -13.23
CA ILE A 73 -15.27 -8.58 -12.23
C ILE A 73 -15.29 -7.56 -11.10
N THR A 74 -15.39 -8.03 -9.87
CA THR A 74 -15.24 -7.19 -8.68
C THR A 74 -13.80 -7.17 -8.22
N VAL A 75 -13.33 -6.04 -7.73
CA VAL A 75 -11.99 -5.88 -7.19
C VAL A 75 -12.03 -5.14 -5.87
N TYR A 76 -11.05 -5.42 -5.04
CA TYR A 76 -10.84 -4.73 -3.77
C TYR A 76 -10.70 -3.22 -4.01
N ASP A 77 -11.48 -2.42 -3.31
CA ASP A 77 -11.52 -0.97 -3.48
C ASP A 77 -11.00 -0.26 -2.23
N THR A 78 -10.00 0.60 -2.41
CA THR A 78 -9.37 1.40 -1.36
C THR A 78 -9.71 2.88 -1.48
N SER A 79 -10.40 3.27 -2.55
CA SER A 79 -10.62 4.68 -2.86
C SER A 79 -11.64 5.38 -1.96
N GLY A 80 -12.28 4.64 -1.03
CA GLY A 80 -13.31 5.21 -0.17
C GLY A 80 -14.43 5.89 -0.99
N PRO A 81 -15.01 6.98 -0.52
CA PRO A 81 -16.07 7.67 -1.25
C PRO A 81 -15.57 8.48 -2.47
N TYR A 82 -14.26 8.62 -2.68
CA TYR A 82 -13.72 9.50 -3.72
C TYR A 82 -14.10 9.10 -5.14
N THR A 83 -14.30 7.83 -5.41
CA THR A 83 -14.72 7.30 -6.72
C THR A 83 -16.22 7.00 -6.80
N ASP A 84 -17.01 7.41 -5.81
CA ASP A 84 -18.46 7.34 -5.84
C ASP A 84 -19.03 8.66 -6.41
N PRO A 85 -19.67 8.65 -7.60
CA PRO A 85 -20.24 9.86 -8.17
C PRO A 85 -21.38 10.47 -7.33
N GLN A 86 -21.98 9.70 -6.44
CA GLN A 86 -23.07 10.16 -5.58
C GLN A 86 -22.57 10.76 -4.25
N ALA A 87 -21.32 10.50 -3.87
CA ALA A 87 -20.75 11.02 -2.62
C ALA A 87 -20.50 12.54 -2.72
N GLN A 88 -20.94 13.25 -1.70
CA GLN A 88 -20.59 14.65 -1.51
C GLN A 88 -19.41 14.72 -0.54
N ILE A 89 -18.30 15.29 -0.99
CA ILE A 89 -17.07 15.40 -0.19
C ILE A 89 -16.71 16.88 -0.05
N ASP A 90 -16.60 17.33 1.19
CA ASP A 90 -15.94 18.59 1.54
C ASP A 90 -14.71 18.26 2.40
N VAL A 91 -13.52 18.41 1.82
CA VAL A 91 -12.25 18.12 2.50
C VAL A 91 -12.05 18.93 3.80
N ARG A 92 -12.75 20.06 3.94
CA ARG A 92 -12.71 20.89 5.15
C ARG A 92 -13.52 20.31 6.33
N GLN A 93 -14.42 19.39 6.03
CA GLN A 93 -15.25 18.70 7.04
C GLN A 93 -14.78 17.25 7.27
N GLY A 94 -13.90 16.75 6.40
CA GLY A 94 -13.47 15.36 6.37
C GLY A 94 -14.54 14.40 5.83
N LEU A 95 -14.19 13.13 5.83
CA LEU A 95 -15.08 12.05 5.38
C LEU A 95 -16.16 11.70 6.40
N PRO A 96 -17.24 11.01 6.00
CA PRO A 96 -18.23 10.49 6.91
C PRO A 96 -17.63 9.52 7.95
N ALA A 97 -17.98 9.70 9.20
CA ALA A 97 -17.49 8.90 10.32
C ALA A 97 -18.22 7.54 10.41
N VAL A 98 -17.99 6.65 9.48
CA VAL A 98 -18.73 5.37 9.29
C VAL A 98 -18.66 4.44 10.51
N ARG A 99 -17.57 4.47 11.29
CA ARG A 99 -17.38 3.65 12.47
C ARG A 99 -17.93 4.25 13.76
N SER A 100 -18.32 5.54 13.79
CA SER A 100 -18.81 6.17 15.01
C SER A 100 -19.96 5.40 15.69
N PRO A 101 -21.01 4.94 14.97
CA PRO A 101 -22.08 4.17 15.60
C PRO A 101 -21.59 2.84 16.21
N TRP A 102 -20.57 2.23 15.62
CA TRP A 102 -20.01 0.96 16.12
C TRP A 102 -19.21 1.16 17.40
N ILE A 103 -18.38 2.23 17.43
CA ILE A 103 -17.57 2.61 18.59
C ILE A 103 -18.48 3.01 19.76
N GLU A 104 -19.51 3.82 19.50
CA GLU A 104 -20.46 4.27 20.52
C GLU A 104 -21.31 3.12 21.08
N ALA A 105 -21.75 2.20 20.25
CA ALA A 105 -22.56 1.05 20.67
C ALA A 105 -21.83 0.13 21.65
N ARG A 106 -20.48 0.10 21.64
CA ARG A 106 -19.68 -0.67 22.60
C ARG A 106 -19.73 -0.11 24.01
N GLY A 107 -19.95 1.19 24.17
CA GLY A 107 -20.18 1.84 25.47
C GLY A 107 -18.97 1.89 26.41
N ASP A 108 -17.77 1.60 25.92
CA ASP A 108 -16.51 1.46 26.67
C ASP A 108 -15.53 2.61 26.47
N THR A 109 -15.96 3.67 25.79
CA THR A 109 -15.18 4.89 25.57
C THR A 109 -15.85 6.12 26.18
N ASP A 110 -15.04 7.14 26.51
CA ASP A 110 -15.49 8.47 26.92
C ASP A 110 -14.91 9.53 25.98
N LEU A 111 -15.74 10.52 25.63
CA LEU A 111 -15.29 11.79 25.06
C LEU A 111 -14.64 12.63 26.13
N TYR A 112 -13.59 13.35 25.82
CA TYR A 112 -12.93 14.26 26.75
C TYR A 112 -12.33 15.47 26.02
N THR A 113 -11.92 16.48 26.81
CA THR A 113 -11.17 17.60 26.26
C THR A 113 -9.75 17.12 26.02
N GLY A 114 -9.39 16.96 24.77
CA GLY A 114 -8.03 16.56 24.37
C GLY A 114 -6.98 17.62 24.69
N ARG A 115 -5.75 17.29 24.39
CA ARG A 115 -4.61 18.18 24.48
C ARG A 115 -4.75 19.30 23.43
N ALA A 116 -4.56 20.55 23.83
CA ALA A 116 -4.46 21.66 22.89
C ALA A 116 -3.15 21.54 22.06
N PRO A 117 -3.19 21.77 20.74
CA PRO A 117 -1.98 21.75 19.92
C PRO A 117 -1.08 22.96 20.25
N PHE A 118 0.23 22.72 20.40
CA PHE A 118 1.24 23.75 20.58
C PHE A 118 1.91 24.09 19.25
N ALA A 119 2.59 25.23 19.17
CA ALA A 119 3.37 25.61 18.00
C ALA A 119 4.51 24.62 17.71
N LEU A 120 5.08 23.99 18.74
CA LEU A 120 6.10 22.94 18.61
C LEU A 120 5.59 21.69 17.90
N ASP A 121 4.29 21.38 17.99
CA ASP A 121 3.70 20.21 17.31
C ASP A 121 3.73 20.39 15.78
N ASP A 122 3.73 21.64 15.34
CA ASP A 122 3.90 22.05 13.94
C ASP A 122 5.36 22.41 13.59
N GLY A 123 6.34 22.04 14.42
CA GLY A 123 7.76 22.28 14.18
C GLY A 123 8.20 23.76 14.31
N LEU A 124 7.42 24.60 15.00
CA LEU A 124 7.71 26.02 15.16
C LEU A 124 8.31 26.33 16.54
N LYS A 125 9.57 26.81 16.57
CA LYS A 125 10.32 27.08 17.81
C LYS A 125 9.92 28.37 18.54
N HIS A 126 9.37 29.35 17.83
CA HIS A 126 9.17 30.71 18.34
C HIS A 126 7.72 31.10 18.60
N GLY A 127 6.86 30.11 18.87
CA GLY A 127 5.43 30.34 19.13
C GLY A 127 4.57 30.38 17.87
N GLU A 128 3.30 30.64 18.05
CA GLU A 128 2.33 30.64 16.96
C GLU A 128 2.54 31.87 16.06
N SER A 129 2.62 31.63 14.75
CA SER A 129 2.65 32.67 13.73
C SER A 129 1.26 32.92 13.17
N ASP A 130 1.00 34.14 12.62
CA ASP A 130 -0.26 34.44 11.94
C ASP A 130 -0.57 33.42 10.81
N ALA A 131 0.47 32.92 10.15
CA ALA A 131 0.33 31.91 9.11
C ALA A 131 -0.14 30.55 9.68
N LEU A 132 0.40 30.10 10.80
CA LEU A 132 -0.05 28.87 11.47
C LEU A 132 -1.48 29.03 12.02
N ALA A 133 -1.79 30.17 12.64
CA ALA A 133 -3.13 30.46 13.11
C ALA A 133 -4.17 30.42 11.96
N ALA A 134 -3.82 30.97 10.81
CA ALA A 134 -4.66 30.92 9.61
C ALA A 134 -4.84 29.47 9.08
N LEU A 135 -3.78 28.65 9.07
CA LEU A 135 -3.85 27.24 8.68
C LEU A 135 -4.73 26.41 9.63
N ARG A 136 -4.55 26.60 10.94
CA ARG A 136 -5.37 25.94 11.96
C ARG A 136 -6.85 26.36 11.88
N ALA A 137 -7.12 27.63 11.58
CA ALA A 137 -8.49 28.11 11.37
C ALA A 137 -9.15 27.42 10.15
N GLN A 138 -8.40 27.12 9.11
CA GLN A 138 -8.90 26.36 7.95
C GLN A 138 -9.17 24.89 8.30
N ALA A 139 -8.41 24.31 9.23
CA ALA A 139 -8.60 22.95 9.73
C ALA A 139 -9.67 22.84 10.83
N ALA A 140 -10.32 23.94 11.24
CA ALA A 140 -11.26 23.92 12.36
C ALA A 140 -12.44 22.95 12.17
N GLY A 141 -12.89 22.73 10.92
CA GLY A 141 -13.94 21.75 10.58
C GLY A 141 -13.49 20.30 10.69
N LEU A 142 -12.18 20.04 10.75
CA LEU A 142 -11.59 18.71 10.86
C LEU A 142 -11.37 18.29 12.32
N GLN A 143 -11.36 19.26 13.25
CA GLN A 143 -11.12 18.98 14.67
C GLN A 143 -12.32 18.28 15.29
N ARG A 144 -12.04 17.23 16.05
CA ARG A 144 -13.05 16.45 16.79
C ARG A 144 -12.60 16.27 18.24
N PRO A 145 -13.53 16.30 19.21
CA PRO A 145 -13.20 15.90 20.58
C PRO A 145 -12.71 14.46 20.60
N PRO A 146 -11.53 14.16 21.15
CA PRO A 146 -11.02 12.81 21.17
C PRO A 146 -11.80 11.91 22.14
N ARG A 147 -11.77 10.62 21.82
CA ARG A 147 -12.24 9.53 22.68
C ARG A 147 -11.05 8.76 23.24
N ARG A 148 -11.24 8.16 24.39
CA ARG A 148 -10.33 7.17 24.95
C ARG A 148 -11.12 6.06 25.67
N ALA A 149 -10.47 4.94 25.90
CA ALA A 149 -11.03 3.90 26.75
C ALA A 149 -11.42 4.44 28.13
N LYS A 150 -12.55 3.98 28.65
CA LYS A 150 -12.93 4.22 30.05
C LYS A 150 -11.90 3.65 31.02
N ALA A 151 -11.82 4.17 32.23
CA ALA A 151 -10.91 3.66 33.23
C ALA A 151 -11.06 2.14 33.41
N GLY A 152 -9.97 1.40 33.22
CA GLY A 152 -9.94 -0.06 33.29
C GLY A 152 -10.48 -0.81 32.06
N ALA A 153 -11.01 -0.10 31.05
CA ALA A 153 -11.43 -0.73 29.79
C ALA A 153 -10.25 -0.94 28.82
N ASN A 154 -10.45 -1.83 27.87
CA ASN A 154 -9.59 -2.03 26.72
C ASN A 154 -10.47 -2.03 25.45
N VAL A 155 -10.12 -1.23 24.46
CA VAL A 155 -10.93 -0.97 23.26
C VAL A 155 -10.33 -1.54 21.99
N THR A 156 -9.28 -2.36 22.12
CA THR A 156 -8.56 -2.91 20.95
C THR A 156 -9.34 -4.04 20.29
N GLN A 157 -9.18 -4.18 18.98
CA GLN A 157 -9.80 -5.29 18.24
C GLN A 157 -9.33 -6.65 18.77
N MET A 158 -8.06 -6.77 19.21
CA MET A 158 -7.54 -7.99 19.82
C MET A 158 -8.25 -8.33 21.12
N HIS A 159 -8.58 -7.34 21.94
CA HIS A 159 -9.31 -7.55 23.18
C HIS A 159 -10.72 -8.11 22.95
N TYR A 160 -11.46 -7.55 22.01
CA TYR A 160 -12.77 -8.08 21.64
C TYR A 160 -12.66 -9.49 21.06
N ALA A 161 -11.69 -9.71 20.18
CA ALA A 161 -11.44 -11.00 19.57
C ALA A 161 -11.16 -12.09 20.61
N ARG A 162 -10.30 -11.81 21.60
CA ARG A 162 -9.97 -12.73 22.70
C ARG A 162 -11.15 -13.01 23.63
N LYS A 163 -12.10 -12.08 23.74
CA LYS A 163 -13.38 -12.29 24.42
C LYS A 163 -14.41 -13.07 23.58
N GLY A 164 -14.06 -13.48 22.37
CA GLY A 164 -14.96 -14.17 21.47
C GLY A 164 -15.99 -13.26 20.79
N ILE A 165 -15.81 -11.94 20.87
CA ILE A 165 -16.71 -10.93 20.29
C ILE A 165 -16.31 -10.70 18.84
N ILE A 166 -17.27 -10.81 17.94
CA ILE A 166 -17.15 -10.39 16.54
C ILE A 166 -17.60 -8.94 16.45
N THR A 167 -16.68 -8.05 16.10
CA THR A 167 -16.97 -6.63 15.91
C THR A 167 -17.50 -6.35 14.50
N PRO A 168 -18.20 -5.22 14.26
CA PRO A 168 -18.57 -4.80 12.91
C PRO A 168 -17.36 -4.68 11.97
N GLU A 169 -16.20 -4.28 12.50
CA GLU A 169 -14.95 -4.22 11.76
C GLU A 169 -14.51 -5.61 11.24
N MET A 170 -14.65 -6.67 12.04
CA MET A 170 -14.32 -8.03 11.63
C MET A 170 -15.25 -8.56 10.55
N GLU A 171 -16.56 -8.25 10.63
CA GLU A 171 -17.51 -8.58 9.59
C GLU A 171 -17.21 -7.82 8.29
N TYR A 172 -16.90 -6.53 8.40
CA TYR A 172 -16.52 -5.69 7.26
C TYR A 172 -15.32 -6.28 6.52
N VAL A 173 -14.26 -6.66 7.25
CA VAL A 173 -13.07 -7.32 6.70
C VAL A 173 -13.43 -8.61 5.98
N ALA A 174 -14.27 -9.47 6.59
CA ALA A 174 -14.66 -10.74 5.99
C ALA A 174 -15.39 -10.54 4.64
N LEU A 175 -16.31 -9.58 4.57
CA LEU A 175 -16.99 -9.23 3.32
C LEU A 175 -16.04 -8.70 2.25
N ARG A 176 -15.06 -7.91 2.66
CA ARG A 176 -14.10 -7.25 1.76
C ARG A 176 -13.08 -8.21 1.17
N GLU A 177 -12.70 -9.25 1.90
CA GLU A 177 -11.70 -10.25 1.44
C GLU A 177 -12.28 -11.26 0.46
N ASN A 178 -13.60 -11.50 0.44
CA ASN A 178 -14.25 -12.52 -0.37
C ASN A 178 -14.73 -11.98 -1.72
N GLN A 179 -13.86 -11.96 -2.71
CA GLN A 179 -14.20 -11.43 -4.04
C GLN A 179 -14.08 -12.50 -5.13
N ASN A 180 -14.90 -12.38 -6.17
CA ASN A 180 -14.88 -13.22 -7.37
C ASN A 180 -15.03 -14.74 -7.12
N MET A 181 -15.50 -15.17 -5.96
CA MET A 181 -15.65 -16.61 -5.61
C MET A 181 -16.58 -17.33 -6.58
N GLN A 182 -17.71 -16.71 -6.95
CA GLN A 182 -18.66 -17.29 -7.90
C GLN A 182 -18.06 -17.39 -9.31
N TRP A 183 -17.34 -16.36 -9.73
CA TRP A 183 -16.65 -16.35 -11.02
C TRP A 183 -15.62 -17.48 -11.08
N GLN A 184 -14.80 -17.63 -10.05
CA GLN A 184 -13.82 -18.72 -9.96
C GLN A 184 -14.48 -20.10 -10.02
N ALA A 185 -15.56 -20.34 -9.28
CA ALA A 185 -16.29 -21.60 -9.31
C ALA A 185 -16.83 -21.95 -10.71
N GLN A 186 -17.29 -20.95 -11.46
CA GLN A 186 -17.78 -21.14 -12.81
C GLN A 186 -16.69 -21.49 -13.82
N TYR A 187 -15.51 -20.84 -13.72
CA TYR A 187 -14.46 -20.96 -14.72
C TYR A 187 -13.36 -21.98 -14.38
N LEU A 188 -13.25 -22.38 -13.13
CA LEU A 188 -12.33 -23.42 -12.68
C LEU A 188 -13.02 -24.78 -12.43
N ALA A 189 -14.19 -25.00 -13.01
CA ALA A 189 -14.94 -26.26 -12.86
C ALA A 189 -14.21 -27.53 -13.37
N ASN A 190 -12.91 -27.41 -13.68
CA ASN A 190 -12.02 -28.51 -14.08
C ASN A 190 -11.03 -28.81 -12.96
N ALA A 191 -11.24 -29.91 -12.25
CA ALA A 191 -10.41 -30.33 -11.12
C ALA A 191 -8.91 -30.51 -11.47
N GLU A 192 -8.59 -30.95 -12.69
CA GLU A 192 -7.21 -31.08 -13.16
C GLU A 192 -6.52 -29.71 -13.33
N ARG A 193 -7.26 -28.75 -13.86
CA ARG A 193 -6.77 -27.37 -14.00
C ARG A 193 -6.59 -26.72 -12.63
N GLU A 194 -7.54 -26.90 -11.70
CA GLU A 194 -7.42 -26.42 -10.31
C GLU A 194 -6.19 -26.99 -9.63
N GLN A 195 -5.96 -28.30 -9.72
CA GLN A 195 -4.80 -28.95 -9.12
C GLN A 195 -3.49 -28.44 -9.73
N ARG A 196 -3.42 -28.27 -11.06
CA ARG A 196 -2.24 -27.75 -11.75
C ARG A 196 -1.92 -26.31 -11.37
N LEU A 197 -2.95 -25.49 -11.09
CA LEU A 197 -2.83 -24.07 -10.75
C LEU A 197 -2.87 -23.81 -9.25
N ALA A 198 -2.97 -24.86 -8.43
CA ALA A 198 -2.91 -24.74 -7.00
C ALA A 198 -1.60 -24.07 -6.57
N GLY A 199 -1.71 -23.06 -5.70
CA GLY A 199 -0.55 -22.36 -5.15
C GLY A 199 0.16 -23.16 -4.06
N ASN A 200 1.24 -22.60 -3.56
CA ASN A 200 1.94 -23.05 -2.36
C ASN A 200 1.90 -21.94 -1.30
N SER A 201 1.17 -22.16 -0.23
CA SER A 201 0.98 -21.16 0.84
C SER A 201 2.15 -21.07 1.83
N PHE A 202 3.19 -21.89 1.70
CA PHE A 202 4.30 -21.98 2.66
C PHE A 202 3.85 -22.07 4.13
N GLY A 203 2.76 -22.83 4.36
CA GLY A 203 2.20 -23.04 5.71
C GLY A 203 1.23 -21.96 6.18
N ALA A 204 0.87 -20.97 5.35
CA ALA A 204 -0.25 -20.10 5.65
C ALA A 204 -1.58 -20.89 5.58
N SER A 205 -2.48 -20.60 6.51
CA SER A 205 -3.79 -21.27 6.65
C SER A 205 -4.88 -20.48 5.92
N ILE A 206 -4.79 -20.40 4.59
CA ILE A 206 -5.71 -19.62 3.76
C ILE A 206 -7.06 -20.34 3.68
N PRO A 207 -8.17 -19.72 4.14
CA PRO A 207 -9.47 -20.35 4.10
C PRO A 207 -10.07 -20.29 2.68
N LYS A 208 -10.98 -21.20 2.36
CA LYS A 208 -11.78 -21.11 1.12
C LYS A 208 -12.73 -19.90 1.13
N LEU A 209 -13.18 -19.52 2.32
CA LEU A 209 -14.04 -18.36 2.56
C LEU A 209 -13.59 -17.70 3.87
N VAL A 210 -13.31 -16.42 3.84
CA VAL A 210 -13.04 -15.62 5.03
C VAL A 210 -14.37 -15.33 5.72
N THR A 211 -14.54 -15.81 6.96
CA THR A 211 -15.72 -15.54 7.78
C THR A 211 -15.38 -14.55 8.89
N PRO A 212 -16.36 -13.87 9.50
CA PRO A 212 -16.11 -13.00 10.65
C PRO A 212 -15.44 -13.73 11.83
N GLU A 213 -15.78 -15.01 12.04
CA GLU A 213 -15.16 -15.87 13.04
C GLU A 213 -13.68 -16.13 12.72
N PHE A 214 -13.36 -16.38 11.45
CA PHE A 214 -11.99 -16.55 11.02
C PHE A 214 -11.17 -15.26 11.27
N VAL A 215 -11.71 -14.09 10.92
CA VAL A 215 -11.06 -12.80 11.19
C VAL A 215 -10.82 -12.63 12.69
N ARG A 216 -11.85 -12.86 13.52
CA ARG A 216 -11.74 -12.82 14.98
C ARG A 216 -10.62 -13.74 15.48
N ASP A 217 -10.58 -14.99 15.03
CA ASP A 217 -9.61 -15.97 15.50
C ASP A 217 -8.18 -15.64 15.10
N GLU A 218 -7.97 -15.08 13.91
CA GLU A 218 -6.66 -14.60 13.47
C GLU A 218 -6.19 -13.38 14.29
N VAL A 219 -7.08 -12.43 14.58
CA VAL A 219 -6.79 -11.27 15.43
C VAL A 219 -6.53 -11.70 16.88
N ALA A 220 -7.34 -12.61 17.43
CA ALA A 220 -7.16 -13.13 18.79
C ALA A 220 -5.79 -13.80 19.01
N ARG A 221 -5.28 -14.47 17.97
CA ARG A 221 -3.97 -15.14 17.98
C ARG A 221 -2.80 -14.20 17.70
N GLY A 222 -3.07 -12.96 17.27
CA GLY A 222 -2.06 -12.00 16.87
C GLY A 222 -1.49 -12.21 15.46
N ARG A 223 -2.09 -13.12 14.64
CA ARG A 223 -1.67 -13.39 13.26
C ARG A 223 -2.26 -12.43 12.24
N ALA A 224 -3.18 -11.59 12.67
CA ALA A 224 -3.70 -10.47 11.92
C ALA A 224 -3.94 -9.28 12.83
N ILE A 225 -3.90 -8.08 12.24
CA ILE A 225 -4.34 -6.83 12.87
C ILE A 225 -5.41 -6.17 12.03
N ILE A 226 -6.30 -5.43 12.69
CA ILE A 226 -7.22 -4.47 12.07
C ILE A 226 -6.82 -3.10 12.60
N PRO A 227 -5.92 -2.37 11.93
CA PRO A 227 -5.51 -1.05 12.39
C PRO A 227 -6.69 -0.09 12.26
N GLY A 228 -7.06 0.54 13.39
CA GLY A 228 -8.26 1.37 13.41
C GLY A 228 -8.47 2.09 14.72
N ASN A 229 -7.75 3.21 14.92
CA ASN A 229 -7.92 4.07 16.07
C ASN A 229 -9.39 4.49 16.25
N ILE A 230 -9.87 4.51 17.49
CA ILE A 230 -11.23 4.98 17.82
C ILE A 230 -11.46 6.45 17.49
N ASN A 231 -10.37 7.23 17.31
CA ASN A 231 -10.40 8.63 16.87
C ASN A 231 -10.26 8.81 15.35
N HIS A 232 -10.25 7.71 14.59
CA HIS A 232 -10.33 7.71 13.13
C HIS A 232 -11.57 6.93 12.66
N PRO A 233 -12.76 7.43 12.93
CA PRO A 233 -13.99 6.72 12.58
C PRO A 233 -14.31 6.75 11.07
N GLU A 234 -13.58 7.48 10.27
CA GLU A 234 -13.74 7.61 8.82
C GLU A 234 -13.23 6.38 8.05
N ILE A 235 -12.36 5.55 8.64
CA ILE A 235 -11.75 4.42 7.93
C ILE A 235 -12.74 3.33 7.56
N GLU A 236 -12.50 2.73 6.42
CA GLU A 236 -13.07 1.47 5.97
C GLU A 236 -12.17 0.33 6.47
N PRO A 237 -12.65 -0.52 7.41
CA PRO A 237 -11.80 -1.55 8.03
C PRO A 237 -11.13 -2.48 7.04
N MET A 238 -9.88 -2.83 7.34
CA MET A 238 -9.08 -3.80 6.59
C MET A 238 -8.23 -4.63 7.55
N ALA A 239 -7.78 -5.80 7.13
CA ALA A 239 -6.88 -6.64 7.90
C ALA A 239 -5.51 -6.76 7.24
N ILE A 240 -4.48 -6.78 8.07
CA ILE A 240 -3.10 -7.10 7.69
C ILE A 240 -2.75 -8.43 8.36
N GLY A 241 -2.52 -9.48 7.59
CA GLY A 241 -2.25 -10.81 8.11
C GLY A 241 -1.82 -11.78 7.02
N ARG A 242 -0.98 -12.74 7.39
CA ARG A 242 -0.41 -13.73 6.47
C ARG A 242 -1.45 -14.55 5.70
N ASN A 243 -2.61 -14.78 6.34
CA ASN A 243 -3.70 -15.60 5.81
C ASN A 243 -4.75 -14.81 5.02
N PHE A 244 -4.52 -13.51 4.81
CA PHE A 244 -5.34 -12.58 4.03
C PHE A 244 -4.59 -12.17 2.76
N LEU A 245 -5.26 -11.43 1.88
CA LEU A 245 -4.63 -10.82 0.71
C LEU A 245 -3.49 -9.91 1.16
N VAL A 246 -2.38 -9.91 0.44
CA VAL A 246 -1.23 -9.03 0.72
C VAL A 246 -1.64 -7.59 0.51
N LYS A 247 -1.38 -6.76 1.51
CA LYS A 247 -1.67 -5.33 1.50
C LYS A 247 -0.45 -4.52 1.08
N ILE A 248 -0.69 -3.31 0.59
CA ILE A 248 0.39 -2.36 0.29
C ILE A 248 0.21 -1.07 1.06
N ASN A 249 1.34 -0.51 1.50
CA ASN A 249 1.43 0.80 2.11
C ASN A 249 2.09 1.79 1.15
N ALA A 250 1.52 2.99 1.03
CA ALA A 250 2.15 4.13 0.38
C ALA A 250 2.68 5.11 1.43
N ASN A 251 3.84 5.71 1.17
CA ASN A 251 4.43 6.75 2.01
C ASN A 251 4.18 8.11 1.37
N ILE A 252 3.63 9.04 2.13
CA ILE A 252 3.51 10.46 1.79
C ILE A 252 4.12 11.28 2.91
N GLY A 253 4.18 12.58 2.76
CA GLY A 253 4.62 13.50 3.80
C GLY A 253 5.45 14.62 3.22
N ASN A 254 5.29 15.80 3.81
CA ASN A 254 6.10 16.96 3.48
C ASN A 254 7.51 16.85 4.10
N SER A 255 8.42 17.64 3.58
CA SER A 255 9.74 17.83 4.17
C SER A 255 10.01 19.31 4.42
N ALA A 256 11.09 19.61 5.13
CA ALA A 256 11.49 21.00 5.39
C ALA A 256 11.73 21.85 4.12
N VAL A 257 11.90 21.20 2.96
CA VAL A 257 12.27 21.84 1.69
C VAL A 257 11.24 21.67 0.58
N SER A 258 10.23 20.80 0.75
CA SER A 258 9.30 20.45 -0.35
C SER A 258 7.96 19.96 0.16
N SER A 259 6.93 20.18 -0.66
CA SER A 259 5.52 19.79 -0.50
C SER A 259 4.70 20.71 0.40
N SER A 260 3.41 20.80 0.10
CA SER A 260 2.40 21.58 0.84
C SER A 260 1.31 20.65 1.39
N ILE A 261 0.42 21.19 2.22
CA ILE A 261 -0.74 20.41 2.74
C ILE A 261 -1.61 19.94 1.58
N GLU A 262 -1.83 20.80 0.58
CA GLU A 262 -2.62 20.50 -0.62
C GLU A 262 -2.04 19.31 -1.38
N GLU A 263 -0.73 19.31 -1.60
CA GLU A 263 -0.02 18.24 -2.29
C GLU A 263 -0.09 16.93 -1.51
N GLU A 264 -0.02 16.97 -0.19
CA GLU A 264 -0.13 15.75 0.63
C GLU A 264 -1.54 15.15 0.60
N VAL A 265 -2.59 15.97 0.64
CA VAL A 265 -3.98 15.48 0.48
C VAL A 265 -4.22 14.96 -0.94
N GLU A 266 -3.69 15.61 -1.97
CA GLU A 266 -3.75 15.11 -3.35
C GLU A 266 -3.03 13.75 -3.46
N LYS A 267 -1.84 13.60 -2.89
CA LYS A 267 -1.08 12.35 -2.88
C LYS A 267 -1.81 11.25 -2.11
N LEU A 268 -2.46 11.58 -0.99
CA LEU A 268 -3.32 10.64 -0.27
C LEU A 268 -4.43 10.10 -1.18
N VAL A 269 -5.27 10.99 -1.75
CA VAL A 269 -6.40 10.60 -2.61
C VAL A 269 -5.93 9.84 -3.84
N TRP A 270 -4.81 10.26 -4.41
CA TRP A 270 -4.18 9.57 -5.54
C TRP A 270 -3.68 8.18 -5.17
N SER A 271 -3.04 8.03 -4.02
CA SER A 271 -2.54 6.74 -3.54
C SER A 271 -3.65 5.71 -3.36
N ILE A 272 -4.74 6.09 -2.69
CA ILE A 272 -5.87 5.19 -2.44
C ILE A 272 -6.65 4.88 -3.72
N ARG A 273 -6.73 5.80 -4.67
CA ARG A 273 -7.33 5.57 -5.99
C ARG A 273 -6.60 4.43 -6.75
N TRP A 274 -5.29 4.37 -6.66
CA TRP A 274 -4.47 3.34 -7.32
C TRP A 274 -4.32 2.05 -6.51
N GLY A 275 -4.83 2.02 -5.29
CA GLY A 275 -4.97 0.80 -4.52
C GLY A 275 -4.07 0.68 -3.29
N ALA A 276 -3.56 1.78 -2.74
CA ALA A 276 -2.90 1.76 -1.45
C ALA A 276 -3.90 1.34 -0.36
N ASP A 277 -3.56 0.32 0.41
CA ASP A 277 -4.40 -0.24 1.47
C ASP A 277 -4.21 0.51 2.79
N THR A 278 -3.04 1.08 3.00
CA THR A 278 -2.69 2.02 4.08
C THR A 278 -1.82 3.14 3.54
N VAL A 279 -1.74 4.24 4.27
CA VAL A 279 -0.83 5.35 3.96
C VAL A 279 -0.08 5.75 5.21
N MET A 280 1.23 5.95 5.10
CA MET A 280 2.04 6.53 6.17
C MET A 280 2.32 8.00 5.89
N ASP A 281 2.01 8.86 6.89
CA ASP A 281 2.44 10.25 6.93
C ASP A 281 3.84 10.34 7.58
N LEU A 282 4.84 10.56 6.74
CA LEU A 282 6.25 10.71 7.13
C LEU A 282 6.68 12.18 7.21
N SER A 283 5.74 13.09 7.40
CA SER A 283 5.98 14.53 7.43
C SER A 283 7.04 14.91 8.46
N THR A 284 7.94 15.82 8.03
CA THR A 284 8.98 16.46 8.84
C THR A 284 8.97 17.97 8.57
N GLY A 285 9.63 18.76 9.42
CA GLY A 285 9.72 20.21 9.24
C GLY A 285 8.54 20.96 9.83
N LYS A 286 7.81 21.76 9.04
CA LYS A 286 6.74 22.64 9.52
C LYS A 286 5.35 22.09 9.22
N ASN A 287 4.37 22.52 10.03
CA ASN A 287 2.96 22.21 9.89
C ASN A 287 2.62 20.70 10.01
N ILE A 288 3.43 19.93 10.71
CA ILE A 288 3.28 18.46 10.83
C ILE A 288 1.92 18.11 11.43
N HIS A 289 1.55 18.72 12.56
CA HIS A 289 0.28 18.47 13.23
C HIS A 289 -0.91 18.84 12.34
N THR A 290 -0.87 20.04 11.78
CA THR A 290 -1.96 20.54 10.92
C THR A 290 -2.09 19.73 9.64
N THR A 291 -0.98 19.33 9.00
CA THR A 291 -0.99 18.45 7.80
C THR A 291 -1.65 17.12 8.12
N ARG A 292 -1.32 16.53 9.28
CA ARG A 292 -1.90 15.25 9.72
C ARG A 292 -3.40 15.32 9.96
N ASP A 293 -3.93 16.43 10.51
CA ASP A 293 -5.38 16.61 10.63
C ASP A 293 -6.08 16.50 9.28
N TRP A 294 -5.52 17.14 8.24
CA TRP A 294 -6.05 17.05 6.88
C TRP A 294 -5.96 15.61 6.32
N ILE A 295 -4.84 14.94 6.52
CA ILE A 295 -4.62 13.58 6.03
C ILE A 295 -5.59 12.61 6.72
N VAL A 296 -5.61 12.57 8.05
CA VAL A 296 -6.41 11.60 8.81
C VAL A 296 -7.90 11.79 8.55
N ARG A 297 -8.42 13.03 8.63
CA ARG A 297 -9.85 13.28 8.42
C ARG A 297 -10.33 13.01 6.99
N ASN A 298 -9.45 13.00 6.02
CA ASN A 298 -9.74 12.76 4.61
C ASN A 298 -9.31 11.37 4.13
N SER A 299 -8.91 10.49 5.03
CA SER A 299 -8.48 9.14 4.68
C SER A 299 -9.56 8.09 4.98
N PRO A 300 -9.97 7.29 3.97
CA PRO A 300 -10.79 6.10 4.20
C PRO A 300 -9.96 4.86 4.53
N VAL A 301 -8.63 4.96 4.53
CA VAL A 301 -7.70 3.87 4.85
C VAL A 301 -6.89 4.20 6.10
N PRO A 302 -6.37 3.20 6.83
CA PRO A 302 -5.55 3.46 8.01
C PRO A 302 -4.33 4.32 7.72
N ILE A 303 -4.05 5.26 8.64
CA ILE A 303 -2.88 6.14 8.59
C ILE A 303 -1.86 5.71 9.63
N GLY A 304 -0.62 5.51 9.17
CA GLY A 304 0.53 5.27 10.03
C GLY A 304 1.44 6.47 10.14
N THR A 305 2.23 6.54 11.21
CA THR A 305 3.27 7.56 11.40
C THR A 305 4.52 6.97 12.04
N VAL A 306 5.59 7.77 12.06
CA VAL A 306 6.82 7.50 12.80
C VAL A 306 7.00 8.61 13.85
N PRO A 307 6.43 8.47 15.05
CA PRO A 307 6.32 9.57 16.02
C PRO A 307 7.65 10.21 16.42
N ILE A 308 8.76 9.45 16.36
CA ILE A 308 10.10 9.96 16.68
C ILE A 308 10.53 11.10 15.75
N TYR A 309 9.96 11.19 14.52
CA TYR A 309 10.29 12.28 13.60
C TYR A 309 9.74 13.60 14.11
N GLN A 310 8.46 13.63 14.52
CA GLN A 310 7.90 14.84 15.11
C GLN A 310 8.52 15.16 16.47
N ALA A 311 8.80 14.14 17.30
CA ALA A 311 9.50 14.34 18.57
C ALA A 311 10.90 14.98 18.35
N LEU A 312 11.61 14.57 17.31
CA LEU A 312 12.90 15.17 16.94
C LEU A 312 12.77 16.63 16.50
N GLU A 313 11.72 16.98 15.75
CA GLU A 313 11.43 18.38 15.37
C GLU A 313 11.14 19.23 16.61
N LYS A 314 10.41 18.71 17.61
CA LYS A 314 10.12 19.40 18.88
C LYS A 314 11.40 19.79 19.63
N VAL A 315 12.46 19.00 19.53
CA VAL A 315 13.78 19.30 20.13
C VAL A 315 14.74 19.95 19.14
N GLY A 316 14.25 20.41 17.99
CA GLY A 316 15.04 21.15 17.01
C GLY A 316 16.04 20.33 16.23
N GLY A 317 15.83 19.04 16.08
CA GLY A 317 16.69 18.14 15.31
C GLY A 317 17.88 17.58 16.09
N VAL A 318 17.97 17.82 17.40
CA VAL A 318 19.06 17.33 18.25
C VAL A 318 18.61 16.01 18.92
N ALA A 319 19.09 14.88 18.41
CA ALA A 319 18.66 13.56 18.89
C ALA A 319 18.95 13.36 20.38
N GLU A 320 20.04 13.93 20.89
CA GLU A 320 20.46 13.85 22.29
C GLU A 320 19.48 14.55 23.26
N ASP A 321 18.72 15.53 22.77
CA ASP A 321 17.75 16.28 23.59
C ASP A 321 16.39 15.58 23.69
N LEU A 322 16.19 14.43 23.01
CA LEU A 322 14.99 13.62 23.13
C LEU A 322 14.84 13.05 24.55
N THR A 323 13.60 13.11 25.05
CA THR A 323 13.25 12.48 26.34
C THR A 323 11.99 11.61 26.18
N TRP A 324 11.78 10.73 27.13
CA TRP A 324 10.55 9.93 27.18
C TRP A 324 9.30 10.81 27.25
N GLU A 325 9.32 11.90 28.03
CA GLU A 325 8.20 12.79 28.22
C GLU A 325 7.76 13.45 26.90
N ILE A 326 8.72 13.92 26.10
CA ILE A 326 8.45 14.53 24.78
C ILE A 326 7.89 13.48 23.83
N PHE A 327 8.45 12.29 23.83
CA PHE A 327 7.96 11.20 22.99
C PHE A 327 6.57 10.72 23.41
N ARG A 328 6.32 10.55 24.71
CA ARG A 328 5.02 10.19 25.26
C ARG A 328 3.95 11.20 24.90
N ASP A 329 4.23 12.49 25.07
CA ASP A 329 3.30 13.57 24.69
C ASP A 329 2.99 13.52 23.19
N THR A 330 3.99 13.23 22.35
CA THR A 330 3.82 13.08 20.90
C THR A 330 2.94 11.87 20.55
N LEU A 331 3.09 10.74 21.24
CA LEU A 331 2.22 9.57 21.05
C LEU A 331 0.76 9.89 21.38
N ILE A 332 0.53 10.55 22.51
CA ILE A 332 -0.84 10.93 22.94
C ILE A 332 -1.45 11.90 21.92
N GLU A 333 -0.70 12.93 21.51
CA GLU A 333 -1.13 13.89 20.49
C GLU A 333 -1.60 13.18 19.21
N GLN A 334 -0.77 12.28 18.67
CA GLN A 334 -1.08 11.57 17.44
C GLN A 334 -2.22 10.56 17.59
N ALA A 335 -2.34 9.92 18.75
CA ALA A 335 -3.45 9.02 19.06
C ALA A 335 -4.79 9.79 19.18
N GLU A 336 -4.78 10.99 19.77
CA GLU A 336 -5.95 11.87 19.82
C GLU A 336 -6.36 12.38 18.43
N GLN A 337 -5.41 12.64 17.53
CA GLN A 337 -5.70 12.99 16.13
C GLN A 337 -6.31 11.84 15.34
N GLY A 338 -6.03 10.58 15.72
CA GLY A 338 -6.60 9.40 15.08
C GLY A 338 -5.62 8.58 14.25
N VAL A 339 -4.31 8.69 14.47
CA VAL A 339 -3.34 7.81 13.81
C VAL A 339 -3.59 6.36 14.21
N ASP A 340 -3.61 5.44 13.24
CA ASP A 340 -4.07 4.06 13.41
C ASP A 340 -2.94 3.09 13.83
N TYR A 341 -1.71 3.40 13.44
CA TYR A 341 -0.54 2.62 13.86
C TYR A 341 0.72 3.46 13.93
N PHE A 342 1.58 3.13 14.88
CA PHE A 342 2.85 3.82 15.11
C PHE A 342 4.04 2.93 14.80
N THR A 343 4.96 3.43 13.97
CA THR A 343 6.28 2.82 13.83
C THR A 343 7.16 3.22 15.00
N VAL A 344 7.58 2.22 15.79
CA VAL A 344 8.35 2.39 17.02
C VAL A 344 9.61 1.53 16.98
N HIS A 345 10.77 2.16 16.93
CA HIS A 345 12.07 1.47 16.82
C HIS A 345 12.61 1.03 18.21
N ALA A 346 11.78 0.34 18.98
CA ALA A 346 12.15 -0.12 20.33
C ALA A 346 13.17 -1.28 20.33
N GLY A 347 13.36 -1.93 19.17
CA GLY A 347 14.34 -3.01 19.00
C GLY A 347 15.79 -2.55 18.84
N VAL A 348 16.04 -1.28 18.61
CA VAL A 348 17.38 -0.69 18.50
C VAL A 348 17.97 -0.59 19.91
N ARG A 349 18.71 -1.60 20.32
CA ARG A 349 19.30 -1.67 21.66
C ARG A 349 20.76 -1.25 21.66
N LEU A 350 21.21 -0.62 22.77
CA LEU A 350 22.59 -0.22 22.95
C LEU A 350 23.58 -1.38 22.67
N ALA A 351 23.23 -2.58 23.12
CA ALA A 351 24.04 -3.78 22.93
C ALA A 351 24.19 -4.22 21.45
N TYR A 352 23.34 -3.74 20.54
CA TYR A 352 23.35 -4.17 19.12
C TYR A 352 24.04 -3.19 18.20
N ILE A 353 24.22 -1.92 18.62
CA ILE A 353 24.76 -0.84 17.77
C ILE A 353 26.14 -1.21 17.23
N HIS A 354 27.01 -1.81 18.04
CA HIS A 354 28.37 -2.20 17.62
C HIS A 354 28.39 -3.27 16.52
N LEU A 355 27.30 -4.08 16.39
CA LEU A 355 27.18 -5.11 15.35
C LEU A 355 27.09 -4.50 13.95
N THR A 356 26.71 -3.22 13.83
CA THR A 356 26.62 -2.52 12.55
C THR A 356 27.95 -1.91 12.08
N ALA A 357 29.02 -1.98 12.91
CA ALA A 357 30.29 -1.28 12.63
C ALA A 357 31.01 -1.77 11.36
N GLN A 358 30.77 -3.01 10.94
CA GLN A 358 31.37 -3.59 9.74
C GLN A 358 30.47 -3.52 8.50
N ARG A 359 29.27 -2.96 8.61
CA ARG A 359 28.34 -2.84 7.50
C ARG A 359 28.86 -1.83 6.46
N VAL A 360 28.55 -2.09 5.19
CA VAL A 360 28.82 -1.18 4.08
C VAL A 360 28.04 0.13 4.25
N THR A 361 26.78 0.03 4.70
CA THR A 361 25.87 1.19 4.80
C THR A 361 25.54 1.60 6.25
N GLY A 362 26.06 0.89 7.26
CA GLY A 362 25.83 1.20 8.67
C GLY A 362 24.37 1.06 9.10
N ILE A 363 23.79 2.13 9.69
CA ILE A 363 22.40 2.22 10.11
C ILE A 363 21.65 3.18 9.18
N VAL A 364 20.85 2.65 8.26
CA VAL A 364 20.15 3.44 7.22
C VAL A 364 18.75 3.88 7.62
N SER A 365 18.13 3.23 8.62
CA SER A 365 16.86 3.69 9.17
C SER A 365 17.02 5.02 9.89
N ARG A 366 16.19 6.03 9.52
CA ARG A 366 16.20 7.34 10.20
C ARG A 366 15.90 7.20 11.69
N GLY A 367 14.84 6.47 12.05
CA GLY A 367 14.50 6.21 13.45
C GLY A 367 15.59 5.41 14.18
N GLY A 368 16.15 4.41 13.49
CA GLY A 368 17.25 3.60 14.02
C GLY A 368 18.50 4.43 14.31
N SER A 369 18.92 5.29 13.39
CA SER A 369 20.10 6.16 13.56
C SER A 369 19.92 7.23 14.64
N ILE A 370 18.71 7.81 14.76
CA ILE A 370 18.37 8.76 15.83
C ILE A 370 18.54 8.09 17.20
N LEU A 371 17.97 6.91 17.39
CA LEU A 371 18.02 6.19 18.66
C LEU A 371 19.42 5.63 18.95
N ALA A 372 20.13 5.14 17.93
CA ALA A 372 21.52 4.72 18.11
C ALA A 372 22.40 5.87 18.58
N LYS A 373 22.24 7.07 17.98
CA LYS A 373 22.95 8.27 18.41
C LYS A 373 22.60 8.64 19.86
N TRP A 374 21.30 8.61 20.20
CA TRP A 374 20.84 8.86 21.57
C TRP A 374 21.46 7.89 22.59
N CYS A 375 21.41 6.58 22.31
CA CYS A 375 21.97 5.55 23.19
C CYS A 375 23.47 5.75 23.43
N ILE A 376 24.24 6.07 22.39
CA ILE A 376 25.67 6.29 22.48
C ILE A 376 25.97 7.57 23.28
N ALA A 377 25.27 8.68 23.00
CA ALA A 377 25.50 9.96 23.67
C ALA A 377 25.21 9.89 25.17
N HIS A 378 24.16 9.16 25.57
CA HIS A 378 23.78 9.03 26.98
C HIS A 378 24.38 7.83 27.71
N HIS A 379 25.03 6.89 26.98
CA HIS A 379 25.46 5.61 27.51
C HIS A 379 24.32 4.85 28.21
N GLN A 380 23.13 4.90 27.65
CA GLN A 380 21.90 4.33 28.20
C GLN A 380 21.18 3.49 27.14
N GLU A 381 20.34 2.57 27.65
CA GLU A 381 19.46 1.77 26.79
C GLU A 381 18.38 2.66 26.17
N ASN A 382 17.98 2.32 24.97
CA ASN A 382 16.90 2.98 24.22
C ASN A 382 15.66 3.21 25.09
N PHE A 383 15.26 4.45 25.26
CA PHE A 383 14.12 4.79 26.12
C PHE A 383 12.79 4.21 25.57
N LEU A 384 12.66 3.94 24.28
CA LEU A 384 11.49 3.25 23.72
C LEU A 384 11.43 1.77 24.16
N TYR A 385 12.58 1.15 24.39
CA TYR A 385 12.62 -0.20 24.94
C TYR A 385 12.29 -0.21 26.45
N THR A 386 12.83 0.73 27.21
CA THR A 386 12.64 0.78 28.67
C THR A 386 11.23 1.22 29.08
N HIS A 387 10.56 2.05 28.28
CA HIS A 387 9.18 2.52 28.51
C HIS A 387 8.13 1.80 27.64
N PHE A 388 8.43 0.59 27.17
CA PHE A 388 7.55 -0.13 26.24
C PHE A 388 6.17 -0.44 26.85
N ASP A 389 6.11 -0.76 28.14
CA ASP A 389 4.84 -1.04 28.82
C ASP A 389 3.96 0.22 28.92
N GLU A 390 4.54 1.38 29.21
CA GLU A 390 3.83 2.67 29.25
C GLU A 390 3.30 3.06 27.84
N MET A 391 4.08 2.83 26.79
CA MET A 391 3.59 3.01 25.40
C MET A 391 2.41 2.10 25.11
N THR A 392 2.49 0.83 25.55
CA THR A 392 1.44 -0.16 25.32
C THR A 392 0.12 0.24 26.02
N GLU A 393 0.18 0.88 27.18
CA GLU A 393 -1.00 1.45 27.84
C GLU A 393 -1.67 2.55 27.01
N ILE A 394 -0.87 3.42 26.37
CA ILE A 394 -1.38 4.45 25.45
C ILE A 394 -2.04 3.78 24.25
N MET A 395 -1.37 2.82 23.57
CA MET A 395 -1.91 2.11 22.42
C MET A 395 -3.26 1.46 22.74
N ARG A 396 -3.35 0.82 23.91
CA ARG A 396 -4.56 0.15 24.39
C ARG A 396 -5.74 1.11 24.58
N ALA A 397 -5.46 2.35 25.01
CA ALA A 397 -6.49 3.34 25.30
C ALA A 397 -7.19 3.89 24.05
N TYR A 398 -6.56 3.77 22.87
CA TYR A 398 -7.05 4.36 21.62
C TYR A 398 -7.22 3.36 20.46
N ASP A 399 -6.93 2.07 20.68
CA ASP A 399 -6.85 1.04 19.63
C ASP A 399 -5.84 1.38 18.53
N VAL A 400 -4.67 1.86 18.94
CA VAL A 400 -3.53 2.06 18.03
C VAL A 400 -2.73 0.78 17.94
N SER A 401 -2.37 0.35 16.74
CA SER A 401 -1.52 -0.82 16.52
C SER A 401 -0.04 -0.45 16.52
N TYR A 402 0.82 -1.36 16.97
CA TYR A 402 2.26 -1.24 16.75
C TYR A 402 2.64 -1.63 15.32
N SER A 403 3.52 -0.85 14.71
CA SER A 403 4.46 -1.26 13.69
C SER A 403 5.84 -1.26 14.35
N LEU A 404 6.31 -2.43 14.81
CA LEU A 404 7.61 -2.50 15.49
C LEU A 404 8.73 -2.36 14.45
N GLY A 405 9.36 -1.18 14.46
CA GLY A 405 10.28 -0.73 13.44
C GLY A 405 11.61 -1.46 13.42
N ASP A 406 12.11 -1.78 12.23
CA ASP A 406 13.40 -2.41 11.96
C ASP A 406 14.52 -1.37 11.83
N GLY A 407 14.87 -0.74 12.93
CA GLY A 407 15.90 0.31 12.99
C GLY A 407 17.29 -0.13 12.55
N LEU A 408 17.58 -1.43 12.65
CA LEU A 408 18.83 -2.05 12.22
C LEU A 408 18.70 -2.86 10.92
N ARG A 409 17.69 -2.55 10.08
CA ARG A 409 17.56 -3.16 8.76
C ARG A 409 18.80 -2.91 7.89
N PRO A 410 19.17 -3.88 6.99
CA PRO A 410 20.26 -3.68 6.05
C PRO A 410 19.91 -2.60 5.02
N GLY A 411 20.90 -1.76 4.67
CA GLY A 411 20.78 -0.73 3.62
C GLY A 411 21.51 -1.11 2.32
N SER A 412 22.03 -2.33 2.25
CA SER A 412 22.63 -2.90 1.04
C SER A 412 22.50 -4.42 1.05
N GLY A 413 22.57 -5.03 -0.13
CA GLY A 413 22.57 -6.49 -0.23
C GLY A 413 23.76 -7.15 0.49
N ALA A 414 24.88 -6.43 0.67
CA ALA A 414 26.05 -6.92 1.39
C ALA A 414 25.83 -7.07 2.91
N ASP A 415 24.91 -6.28 3.47
CA ASP A 415 24.61 -6.25 4.91
C ASP A 415 23.41 -7.15 5.27
N ALA A 416 22.78 -7.80 4.27
CA ALA A 416 21.56 -8.55 4.43
C ALA A 416 21.70 -9.76 5.37
N ASN A 417 20.71 -9.99 6.22
CA ASN A 417 20.63 -11.13 7.13
C ASN A 417 21.81 -11.24 8.11
N ASP A 418 22.39 -10.13 8.50
CA ASP A 418 23.47 -10.10 9.47
C ASP A 418 22.96 -10.21 10.92
N GLU A 419 23.90 -10.33 11.87
CA GLU A 419 23.55 -10.49 13.29
C GLU A 419 22.87 -9.25 13.87
N ALA A 420 23.19 -8.03 13.39
CA ALA A 420 22.52 -6.81 13.85
C ALA A 420 21.03 -6.84 13.53
N GLN A 421 20.67 -7.21 12.30
CA GLN A 421 19.28 -7.33 11.86
C GLN A 421 18.54 -8.39 12.67
N PHE A 422 19.12 -9.58 12.83
CA PHE A 422 18.43 -10.68 13.51
C PHE A 422 18.41 -10.52 15.04
N ALA A 423 19.37 -9.84 15.65
CA ALA A 423 19.31 -9.48 17.07
C ALA A 423 18.14 -8.54 17.34
N GLU A 424 17.95 -7.53 16.51
CA GLU A 424 16.77 -6.67 16.58
C GLU A 424 15.48 -7.48 16.37
N LEU A 425 15.38 -8.31 15.32
CA LEU A 425 14.20 -9.11 15.03
C LEU A 425 13.78 -9.99 16.23
N ARG A 426 14.75 -10.62 16.91
CA ARG A 426 14.48 -11.39 18.15
C ARG A 426 13.88 -10.52 19.25
N THR A 427 14.40 -9.31 19.42
CA THR A 427 13.84 -8.33 20.38
C THR A 427 12.43 -7.88 20.00
N LEU A 428 12.16 -7.64 18.70
CA LEU A 428 10.82 -7.31 18.22
C LEU A 428 9.83 -8.45 18.53
N GLY A 429 10.24 -9.71 18.41
CA GLY A 429 9.45 -10.86 18.82
C GLY A 429 9.15 -10.90 20.33
N GLU A 430 10.11 -10.52 21.18
CA GLU A 430 9.92 -10.41 22.64
C GLU A 430 8.92 -9.28 22.97
N LEU A 431 9.07 -8.12 22.34
CA LEU A 431 8.20 -6.96 22.54
C LEU A 431 6.77 -7.24 22.04
N THR A 432 6.63 -8.00 20.96
CA THR A 432 5.33 -8.47 20.47
C THR A 432 4.55 -9.22 21.55
N LYS A 433 5.20 -10.15 22.25
CA LYS A 433 4.57 -10.92 23.35
C LYS A 433 4.14 -10.03 24.51
N LYS A 434 4.92 -8.99 24.82
CA LYS A 434 4.56 -8.01 25.85
C LYS A 434 3.33 -7.20 25.45
N ALA A 435 3.25 -6.72 24.21
CA ALA A 435 2.10 -6.00 23.71
C ALA A 435 0.84 -6.89 23.67
N TRP A 436 0.97 -8.12 23.19
CA TRP A 436 -0.11 -9.10 23.19
C TRP A 436 -0.62 -9.47 24.59
N ALA A 437 0.24 -9.45 25.60
CA ALA A 437 -0.19 -9.66 26.99
C ALA A 437 -1.15 -8.57 27.50
N GLN A 438 -1.15 -7.41 26.85
CA GLN A 438 -2.08 -6.30 27.12
C GLN A 438 -3.17 -6.15 26.04
N ASP A 439 -3.33 -7.16 25.16
CA ASP A 439 -4.27 -7.17 24.04
C ASP A 439 -4.02 -6.05 23.01
N VAL A 440 -2.78 -5.62 22.79
CA VAL A 440 -2.43 -4.63 21.77
C VAL A 440 -1.95 -5.30 20.49
N GLN A 441 -2.50 -4.89 19.37
CA GLN A 441 -2.19 -5.42 18.04
C GLN A 441 -0.78 -5.00 17.60
N VAL A 442 -0.06 -5.92 16.95
CA VAL A 442 1.33 -5.73 16.52
C VAL A 442 1.54 -6.24 15.11
N MET A 443 2.22 -5.48 14.28
CA MET A 443 2.94 -5.95 13.10
C MET A 443 4.44 -5.64 13.25
N ILE A 444 5.28 -6.41 12.56
CA ILE A 444 6.74 -6.33 12.62
C ILE A 444 7.24 -5.73 11.30
N GLU A 445 8.08 -4.71 11.36
CA GLU A 445 8.77 -4.22 10.16
C GLU A 445 9.94 -5.13 9.78
N GLY A 446 10.25 -5.16 8.49
CA GLY A 446 11.28 -6.02 7.93
C GLY A 446 12.12 -5.36 6.84
N PRO A 447 13.12 -6.09 6.32
CA PRO A 447 14.28 -5.53 5.64
C PRO A 447 13.95 -4.83 4.32
N GLY A 448 14.79 -3.83 4.00
CA GLY A 448 14.76 -3.10 2.74
C GLY A 448 15.67 -3.66 1.63
N HIS A 449 16.77 -4.33 1.98
CA HIS A 449 17.75 -4.86 1.02
C HIS A 449 18.09 -6.30 1.35
N VAL A 450 17.63 -7.24 0.50
CA VAL A 450 17.92 -8.68 0.67
C VAL A 450 18.10 -9.32 -0.71
N PRO A 451 19.27 -9.87 -1.03
CA PRO A 451 19.47 -10.63 -2.24
C PRO A 451 18.44 -11.76 -2.39
N MET A 452 17.98 -11.99 -3.61
CA MET A 452 16.85 -12.88 -3.92
C MET A 452 16.92 -14.25 -3.24
N HIS A 453 18.11 -14.87 -3.21
CA HIS A 453 18.32 -16.20 -2.62
C HIS A 453 18.26 -16.23 -1.08
N MET A 454 18.28 -15.06 -0.41
CA MET A 454 18.23 -14.92 1.05
C MET A 454 16.82 -14.54 1.57
N VAL A 455 15.90 -14.16 0.69
CA VAL A 455 14.55 -13.68 1.05
C VAL A 455 13.76 -14.71 1.83
N GLN A 456 13.79 -15.99 1.42
CA GLN A 456 13.07 -17.05 2.13
C GLN A 456 13.60 -17.27 3.55
N ALA A 457 14.93 -17.26 3.72
CA ALA A 457 15.55 -17.41 5.04
C ALA A 457 15.15 -16.27 5.98
N ASN A 458 15.08 -15.04 5.48
CA ASN A 458 14.62 -13.88 6.24
C ASN A 458 13.18 -14.07 6.77
N MET A 459 12.25 -14.52 5.91
CA MET A 459 10.87 -14.79 6.30
C MET A 459 10.78 -15.92 7.34
N ILE A 460 11.59 -16.98 7.21
CA ILE A 460 11.62 -18.09 8.16
C ILE A 460 12.06 -17.60 9.55
N GLU A 461 13.08 -16.75 9.64
CA GLU A 461 13.53 -16.20 10.92
C GLU A 461 12.45 -15.31 11.57
N GLN A 462 11.70 -14.53 10.78
CA GLN A 462 10.58 -13.76 11.30
C GLN A 462 9.47 -14.68 11.87
N LEU A 463 9.04 -15.68 11.13
CA LEU A 463 8.01 -16.63 11.59
C LEU A 463 8.43 -17.34 12.88
N LYS A 464 9.70 -17.71 12.98
CA LYS A 464 10.28 -18.42 14.14
C LYS A 464 10.31 -17.57 15.40
N HIS A 465 10.64 -16.28 15.28
CA HIS A 465 10.87 -15.40 16.43
C HIS A 465 9.65 -14.55 16.80
N CYS A 466 8.75 -14.28 15.84
CA CYS A 466 7.62 -13.38 16.04
C CYS A 466 6.24 -14.07 16.04
N ASP A 467 6.19 -15.41 16.17
CA ASP A 467 4.96 -16.20 16.35
C ASP A 467 3.86 -15.87 15.32
N GLU A 468 4.23 -15.74 14.03
CA GLU A 468 3.35 -15.37 12.91
C GLU A 468 2.68 -13.99 13.01
N ALA A 469 3.15 -13.07 13.87
CA ALA A 469 2.75 -11.67 13.80
C ALA A 469 2.91 -11.14 12.36
N PRO A 470 1.99 -10.30 11.85
CA PRO A 470 2.08 -9.79 10.48
C PRO A 470 3.44 -9.16 10.20
N PHE A 471 4.07 -9.55 9.10
CA PHE A 471 5.33 -8.96 8.65
C PHE A 471 5.06 -7.86 7.63
N TYR A 472 5.68 -6.71 7.82
CA TYR A 472 5.58 -5.53 6.98
C TYR A 472 6.97 -5.18 6.47
N THR A 473 7.22 -5.33 5.15
CA THR A 473 8.57 -5.23 4.59
C THR A 473 8.70 -4.08 3.59
N LEU A 474 9.87 -3.42 3.60
CA LEU A 474 10.24 -2.43 2.62
C LEU A 474 10.90 -3.13 1.41
N GLY A 475 10.12 -3.54 0.45
CA GLY A 475 10.59 -4.37 -0.65
C GLY A 475 10.57 -5.86 -0.29
N PRO A 476 11.75 -6.54 -0.25
CA PRO A 476 13.11 -5.98 -0.29
C PRO A 476 13.68 -5.77 -1.69
N LEU A 477 14.60 -4.82 -1.82
CA LEU A 477 15.43 -4.63 -3.00
C LEU A 477 16.38 -5.83 -3.15
N THR A 478 16.31 -6.52 -4.28
CA THR A 478 17.11 -7.74 -4.54
C THR A 478 18.51 -7.48 -5.07
N THR A 479 18.80 -6.22 -5.46
CA THR A 479 20.09 -5.73 -5.91
C THR A 479 20.14 -4.22 -5.76
N ASP A 480 21.35 -3.66 -5.63
CA ASP A 480 21.61 -2.24 -5.38
C ASP A 480 22.08 -1.48 -6.65
N ILE A 481 22.11 -2.15 -7.81
CA ILE A 481 22.76 -1.61 -9.03
C ILE A 481 21.85 -0.68 -9.85
N ALA A 482 20.62 -0.45 -9.46
CA ALA A 482 19.62 0.15 -10.33
C ALA A 482 18.96 1.43 -9.77
N PRO A 483 19.73 2.49 -9.40
CA PRO A 483 19.12 3.76 -9.00
C PRO A 483 18.16 4.30 -10.08
N GLY A 484 16.99 4.77 -9.67
CA GLY A 484 15.90 5.16 -10.57
C GLY A 484 14.98 4.01 -11.01
N TYR A 485 15.38 2.76 -10.74
CA TYR A 485 14.59 1.55 -10.99
C TYR A 485 14.40 0.71 -9.72
N ASP A 486 14.59 1.30 -8.55
CA ASP A 486 14.49 0.61 -7.27
C ASP A 486 13.08 0.03 -7.02
N HIS A 487 12.04 0.63 -7.59
CA HIS A 487 10.68 0.08 -7.60
C HIS A 487 10.60 -1.28 -8.31
N ILE A 488 11.41 -1.53 -9.35
CA ILE A 488 11.47 -2.82 -10.05
C ILE A 488 12.24 -3.84 -9.22
N THR A 489 13.46 -3.49 -8.76
CA THR A 489 14.31 -4.42 -8.00
C THR A 489 13.65 -4.83 -6.68
N SER A 490 12.96 -3.91 -6.02
CA SER A 490 12.18 -4.18 -4.82
C SER A 490 10.87 -4.91 -5.11
N GLY A 491 10.21 -4.63 -6.23
CA GLY A 491 9.01 -5.37 -6.66
C GLY A 491 9.25 -6.86 -6.84
N ILE A 492 10.45 -7.26 -7.31
CA ILE A 492 10.87 -8.65 -7.38
C ILE A 492 10.92 -9.29 -5.98
N GLY A 493 11.62 -8.65 -5.06
CA GLY A 493 11.74 -9.14 -3.69
C GLY A 493 10.41 -9.11 -2.92
N ALA A 494 9.60 -8.08 -3.15
CA ALA A 494 8.27 -7.95 -2.58
C ALA A 494 7.34 -9.09 -2.99
N ALA A 495 7.33 -9.46 -4.27
CA ALA A 495 6.56 -10.61 -4.76
C ALA A 495 7.02 -11.92 -4.08
N MET A 496 8.34 -12.11 -3.92
CA MET A 496 8.88 -13.30 -3.27
C MET A 496 8.57 -13.36 -1.79
N ILE A 497 8.85 -12.29 -1.04
CA ILE A 497 8.64 -12.29 0.40
C ILE A 497 7.15 -12.32 0.75
N GLY A 498 6.31 -11.67 -0.08
CA GLY A 498 4.86 -11.76 0.00
C GLY A 498 4.36 -13.20 -0.18
N TRP A 499 4.92 -13.94 -1.15
CA TRP A 499 4.61 -15.35 -1.35
C TRP A 499 5.01 -16.20 -0.15
N TYR A 500 6.18 -15.94 0.45
CA TYR A 500 6.65 -16.69 1.63
C TYR A 500 5.89 -16.36 2.91
N GLY A 501 5.17 -15.22 2.99
CA GLY A 501 4.31 -14.95 4.14
C GLY A 501 4.21 -13.51 4.63
N THR A 502 4.92 -12.55 4.03
CA THR A 502 4.74 -11.13 4.37
C THR A 502 3.27 -10.71 4.13
N ALA A 503 2.73 -9.96 5.08
CA ALA A 503 1.33 -9.55 5.10
C ALA A 503 1.09 -8.16 4.48
N MET A 504 2.07 -7.28 4.58
CA MET A 504 2.02 -5.94 4.00
C MET A 504 3.36 -5.54 3.40
N LEU A 505 3.33 -4.87 2.28
CA LEU A 505 4.49 -4.40 1.54
C LEU A 505 4.53 -2.87 1.57
N CYS A 506 5.62 -2.30 2.03
CA CYS A 506 5.89 -0.87 1.86
C CYS A 506 6.36 -0.63 0.43
N TYR A 507 5.68 0.27 -0.27
CA TYR A 507 6.05 0.57 -1.65
C TYR A 507 7.41 1.28 -1.73
N VAL A 508 8.05 1.12 -2.88
CA VAL A 508 9.25 1.84 -3.29
C VAL A 508 8.93 2.55 -4.61
N THR A 509 9.35 3.81 -4.73
CA THR A 509 9.13 4.61 -5.93
C THR A 509 10.41 4.66 -6.79
N PRO A 510 10.33 5.12 -8.05
CA PRO A 510 11.53 5.34 -8.88
C PRO A 510 12.54 6.29 -8.26
N LYS A 511 12.08 7.18 -7.34
CA LYS A 511 12.94 8.17 -6.66
C LYS A 511 13.52 7.70 -5.32
N GLU A 512 13.38 6.42 -4.98
CA GLU A 512 14.01 5.88 -3.77
C GLU A 512 15.51 6.20 -3.78
N HIS A 513 16.06 6.61 -2.64
CA HIS A 513 17.44 7.08 -2.47
C HIS A 513 17.84 8.33 -3.27
N LEU A 514 16.97 8.90 -4.11
CA LEU A 514 17.28 10.01 -5.03
C LEU A 514 16.53 11.30 -4.71
N GLY A 515 15.28 11.22 -4.26
CA GLY A 515 14.50 12.43 -4.02
C GLY A 515 13.09 12.18 -3.49
N LEU A 516 12.36 13.26 -3.21
CA LEU A 516 10.96 13.17 -2.80
C LEU A 516 10.08 12.83 -4.01
N PRO A 517 9.23 11.79 -3.93
CA PRO A 517 8.37 11.39 -5.02
C PRO A 517 7.25 12.41 -5.28
N ASP A 518 6.98 12.65 -6.55
CA ASP A 518 5.78 13.35 -7.00
C ASP A 518 4.59 12.37 -7.19
N ARG A 519 3.46 12.87 -7.68
CA ARG A 519 2.24 12.09 -7.87
C ARG A 519 2.41 10.91 -8.84
N ASP A 520 3.18 11.07 -9.89
CA ASP A 520 3.38 10.04 -10.91
C ASP A 520 4.34 8.96 -10.43
N ASP A 521 5.35 9.34 -9.64
CA ASP A 521 6.23 8.39 -8.94
C ASP A 521 5.43 7.55 -7.94
N VAL A 522 4.53 8.19 -7.18
CA VAL A 522 3.61 7.50 -6.25
C VAL A 522 2.76 6.48 -7.00
N LYS A 523 2.14 6.85 -8.14
CA LYS A 523 1.37 5.92 -8.97
C LYS A 523 2.24 4.74 -9.42
N THR A 524 3.44 5.02 -9.95
CA THR A 524 4.37 3.99 -10.43
C THR A 524 4.74 3.01 -9.32
N GLY A 525 5.06 3.51 -8.13
CA GLY A 525 5.35 2.68 -6.97
C GLY A 525 4.16 1.80 -6.57
N ILE A 526 2.96 2.38 -6.46
CA ILE A 526 1.75 1.63 -6.10
C ILE A 526 1.44 0.55 -7.12
N ILE A 527 1.45 0.86 -8.41
CA ILE A 527 1.17 -0.14 -9.46
C ILE A 527 2.19 -1.28 -9.40
N THR A 528 3.48 -0.97 -9.24
CA THR A 528 4.52 -2.00 -9.09
C THR A 528 4.22 -2.93 -7.91
N TYR A 529 3.84 -2.36 -6.77
CA TYR A 529 3.58 -3.14 -5.57
C TYR A 529 2.22 -3.86 -5.58
N LYS A 530 1.20 -3.32 -6.27
CA LYS A 530 -0.03 -4.08 -6.56
C LYS A 530 0.24 -5.29 -7.45
N ILE A 531 1.18 -5.18 -8.41
CA ILE A 531 1.64 -6.33 -9.19
C ILE A 531 2.31 -7.35 -8.27
N ALA A 532 3.25 -6.92 -7.41
CA ALA A 532 3.96 -7.80 -6.49
C ALA A 532 3.01 -8.52 -5.52
N ALA A 533 2.08 -7.79 -4.89
CA ALA A 533 1.07 -8.33 -4.00
C ALA A 533 0.17 -9.35 -4.71
N HIS A 534 -0.34 -9.00 -5.90
CA HIS A 534 -1.18 -9.87 -6.69
C HIS A 534 -0.47 -11.17 -7.10
N VAL A 535 0.78 -11.08 -7.56
CA VAL A 535 1.60 -12.25 -7.89
C VAL A 535 1.80 -13.15 -6.67
N ALA A 536 2.05 -12.57 -5.50
CA ALA A 536 2.18 -13.31 -4.24
C ALA A 536 0.87 -14.03 -3.87
N ASP A 537 -0.27 -13.36 -4.00
CA ASP A 537 -1.59 -13.92 -3.68
C ASP A 537 -2.00 -15.05 -4.64
N VAL A 538 -1.70 -14.89 -5.94
CA VAL A 538 -1.85 -15.96 -6.94
C VAL A 538 -0.97 -17.16 -6.58
N ALA A 539 0.29 -16.92 -6.24
CA ALA A 539 1.26 -17.97 -5.90
C ALA A 539 0.90 -18.70 -4.59
N LYS A 540 0.31 -18.00 -3.61
CA LYS A 540 -0.23 -18.60 -2.39
C LYS A 540 -1.51 -19.40 -2.60
N GLY A 541 -2.22 -19.15 -3.71
CA GLY A 541 -3.48 -19.82 -4.03
C GLY A 541 -4.70 -19.21 -3.32
N HIS A 542 -4.73 -17.92 -3.08
CA HIS A 542 -5.91 -17.24 -2.55
C HIS A 542 -7.13 -17.44 -3.46
N PRO A 543 -8.30 -17.82 -2.90
CA PRO A 543 -9.53 -17.98 -3.66
C PRO A 543 -9.95 -16.68 -4.37
N GLY A 544 -10.46 -16.80 -5.60
CA GLY A 544 -10.99 -15.68 -6.39
C GLY A 544 -9.94 -14.76 -7.03
N VAL A 545 -8.68 -14.78 -6.58
CA VAL A 545 -7.66 -13.81 -7.00
C VAL A 545 -7.33 -13.90 -8.50
N ARG A 546 -7.33 -15.12 -9.08
CA ARG A 546 -7.04 -15.34 -10.50
C ARG A 546 -8.14 -14.89 -11.46
N ALA A 547 -9.33 -14.59 -10.96
CA ALA A 547 -10.47 -14.24 -11.79
C ALA A 547 -10.18 -13.09 -12.77
N ARG A 548 -9.47 -12.08 -12.28
CA ARG A 548 -9.09 -10.90 -13.07
C ARG A 548 -8.06 -11.23 -14.15
N ASP A 549 -7.03 -12.05 -13.85
CA ASP A 549 -6.04 -12.51 -14.84
C ASP A 549 -6.69 -13.30 -15.96
N ASP A 550 -7.58 -14.24 -15.60
CA ASP A 550 -8.25 -15.10 -16.56
C ASP A 550 -9.23 -14.30 -17.44
N ALA A 551 -9.95 -13.32 -16.88
CA ALA A 551 -10.82 -12.42 -17.62
C ALA A 551 -10.03 -11.54 -18.60
N LEU A 552 -8.92 -10.93 -18.13
CA LEU A 552 -8.05 -10.11 -18.96
C LEU A 552 -7.40 -10.92 -20.08
N SER A 553 -6.92 -12.13 -19.78
CA SER A 553 -6.31 -13.02 -20.78
C SER A 553 -7.30 -13.42 -21.87
N ARG A 554 -8.57 -13.63 -21.49
CA ARG A 554 -9.65 -13.90 -22.44
C ARG A 554 -9.96 -12.68 -23.29
N ALA A 555 -10.10 -11.49 -22.67
CA ALA A 555 -10.32 -10.24 -23.38
C ALA A 555 -9.20 -9.98 -24.41
N ARG A 556 -7.93 -10.25 -24.03
CA ARG A 556 -6.77 -10.14 -24.91
C ARG A 556 -6.85 -11.11 -26.09
N PHE A 557 -7.18 -12.36 -25.84
CA PHE A 557 -7.30 -13.36 -26.91
C PHE A 557 -8.43 -13.03 -27.90
N GLU A 558 -9.52 -12.45 -27.40
CA GLU A 558 -10.72 -12.08 -28.18
C GLU A 558 -10.59 -10.69 -28.83
N PHE A 559 -9.47 -10.00 -28.67
CA PHE A 559 -9.23 -8.63 -29.14
C PHE A 559 -10.26 -7.61 -28.62
N ARG A 560 -10.80 -7.83 -27.43
CA ARG A 560 -11.65 -6.88 -26.72
C ARG A 560 -10.75 -5.85 -26.02
N TRP A 561 -10.17 -4.93 -26.81
CA TRP A 561 -9.14 -4.01 -26.34
C TRP A 561 -9.56 -3.17 -25.14
N LEU A 562 -10.76 -2.60 -25.18
CA LEU A 562 -11.28 -1.78 -24.07
C LEU A 562 -11.40 -2.60 -22.79
N ASP A 563 -11.86 -3.86 -22.88
CA ASP A 563 -11.95 -4.75 -21.73
C ASP A 563 -10.54 -5.08 -21.20
N GLN A 564 -9.59 -5.34 -22.09
CA GLN A 564 -8.20 -5.59 -21.71
C GLN A 564 -7.62 -4.40 -20.93
N PHE A 565 -7.85 -3.15 -21.38
CA PHE A 565 -7.38 -1.96 -20.68
C PHE A 565 -8.10 -1.80 -19.35
N ASN A 566 -9.42 -1.87 -19.32
CA ASN A 566 -10.24 -1.66 -18.12
C ASN A 566 -10.00 -2.70 -17.02
N LEU A 567 -9.66 -3.93 -17.41
CA LEU A 567 -9.28 -5.01 -16.49
C LEU A 567 -7.84 -4.87 -15.98
N SER A 568 -6.98 -4.05 -16.60
CA SER A 568 -5.60 -3.86 -16.15
C SER A 568 -5.54 -3.07 -14.83
N LEU A 569 -4.40 -3.16 -14.13
CA LEU A 569 -4.15 -2.34 -12.93
C LEU A 569 -4.04 -0.85 -13.27
N ASP A 570 -3.50 -0.54 -14.45
CA ASP A 570 -3.35 0.82 -14.98
C ASP A 570 -3.97 0.90 -16.38
N PRO A 571 -5.28 1.17 -16.47
CA PRO A 571 -5.98 1.24 -17.75
C PRO A 571 -5.52 2.40 -18.63
N ASP A 572 -5.09 3.50 -18.04
CA ASP A 572 -4.66 4.68 -18.76
C ASP A 572 -3.35 4.40 -19.52
N THR A 573 -2.32 3.93 -18.82
CA THR A 573 -1.02 3.54 -19.42
C THR A 573 -1.20 2.43 -20.47
N ALA A 574 -2.06 1.44 -20.19
CA ALA A 574 -2.32 0.36 -21.16
C ALA A 574 -2.92 0.86 -22.47
N ARG A 575 -3.85 1.81 -22.37
CA ARG A 575 -4.47 2.46 -23.54
C ARG A 575 -3.46 3.32 -24.29
N ASP A 576 -2.71 4.15 -23.58
CA ASP A 576 -1.77 5.09 -24.19
C ASP A 576 -0.70 4.34 -25.01
N PHE A 577 -0.11 3.27 -24.47
CA PHE A 577 0.88 2.44 -25.19
C PHE A 577 0.30 1.73 -26.41
N HIS A 578 -0.96 1.30 -26.32
CA HIS A 578 -1.62 0.69 -27.47
C HIS A 578 -1.90 1.72 -28.58
N ASP A 579 -2.42 2.89 -28.19
CA ASP A 579 -2.89 3.92 -29.12
C ASP A 579 -1.74 4.72 -29.75
N GLU A 580 -0.61 4.90 -29.04
CA GLU A 580 0.57 5.63 -29.51
C GLU A 580 1.07 5.12 -30.88
N THR A 581 1.03 3.82 -31.09
CA THR A 581 1.54 3.17 -32.30
C THR A 581 0.48 2.92 -33.38
N LEU A 582 -0.77 3.28 -33.13
CA LEU A 582 -1.93 3.07 -34.01
C LEU A 582 -2.66 4.39 -34.32
N PRO A 583 -2.14 5.20 -35.27
CA PRO A 583 -2.62 6.57 -35.47
C PRO A 583 -4.03 6.67 -36.08
N LYS A 584 -4.60 5.58 -36.60
CA LYS A 584 -5.95 5.55 -37.16
C LYS A 584 -6.93 4.92 -36.20
N GLU A 585 -8.07 5.57 -35.91
CA GLU A 585 -9.11 5.04 -35.02
C GLU A 585 -9.59 3.63 -35.39
N ALA A 586 -9.76 3.36 -36.68
CA ALA A 586 -10.12 2.01 -37.16
C ALA A 586 -9.07 0.94 -36.82
N SER A 587 -7.81 1.33 -36.66
CA SER A 587 -6.73 0.39 -36.31
C SER A 587 -6.70 0.08 -34.81
N LYS A 588 -7.22 0.97 -33.97
CA LYS A 588 -7.27 0.80 -32.51
C LYS A 588 -8.24 -0.29 -32.05
N VAL A 589 -9.22 -0.64 -32.90
CA VAL A 589 -10.18 -1.73 -32.66
C VAL A 589 -9.93 -2.97 -33.49
N ALA A 590 -8.80 -3.02 -34.21
CA ALA A 590 -8.47 -4.12 -35.11
C ALA A 590 -8.06 -5.39 -34.34
N HIS A 591 -8.21 -6.56 -34.97
CA HIS A 591 -7.82 -7.86 -34.39
C HIS A 591 -6.32 -8.12 -34.54
N PHE A 592 -5.50 -7.14 -34.26
CA PHE A 592 -4.04 -7.21 -34.16
C PHE A 592 -3.51 -5.95 -33.46
N CYS A 593 -2.30 -6.00 -32.92
CA CYS A 593 -1.57 -4.81 -32.42
C CYS A 593 -0.41 -4.48 -33.37
N SER A 594 0.21 -3.32 -33.14
CA SER A 594 1.36 -2.86 -33.93
C SER A 594 2.57 -3.78 -33.89
N MET A 595 2.75 -4.55 -32.78
CA MET A 595 3.89 -5.48 -32.62
C MET A 595 3.92 -6.57 -33.69
N CYS A 596 2.79 -7.25 -33.93
CA CYS A 596 2.72 -8.37 -34.88
C CYS A 596 2.18 -7.95 -36.24
N GLY A 597 1.36 -6.88 -36.29
CA GLY A 597 0.62 -6.47 -37.48
C GLY A 597 -0.46 -7.50 -37.90
N PRO A 598 -1.15 -7.23 -39.02
CA PRO A 598 -2.35 -7.98 -39.40
C PRO A 598 -2.11 -9.42 -39.85
N LYS A 599 -0.88 -9.78 -40.23
CA LYS A 599 -0.55 -11.09 -40.85
C LYS A 599 0.18 -12.07 -39.94
N PHE A 600 0.77 -11.59 -38.84
CA PHE A 600 1.63 -12.39 -37.98
C PHE A 600 1.13 -12.51 -36.54
N CYS A 601 -0.09 -12.06 -36.25
CA CYS A 601 -0.66 -12.19 -34.92
C CYS A 601 -1.02 -13.64 -34.63
N SER A 602 -0.30 -14.27 -33.71
CA SER A 602 -0.51 -15.68 -33.32
C SER A 602 -1.92 -15.94 -32.77
N MET A 603 -2.50 -14.99 -32.03
CA MET A 603 -3.87 -15.13 -31.50
C MET A 603 -4.90 -15.15 -32.64
N LYS A 604 -4.75 -14.28 -33.65
CA LYS A 604 -5.62 -14.27 -34.84
C LYS A 604 -5.52 -15.58 -35.61
N ILE A 605 -4.29 -16.04 -35.86
CA ILE A 605 -4.05 -17.32 -36.54
C ILE A 605 -4.69 -18.47 -35.77
N THR A 606 -4.58 -18.49 -34.44
CA THR A 606 -5.20 -19.51 -33.59
C THR A 606 -6.74 -19.44 -33.64
N GLN A 607 -7.33 -18.25 -33.68
CA GLN A 607 -8.79 -18.11 -33.87
C GLN A 607 -9.22 -18.65 -35.24
N GLU A 608 -8.50 -18.36 -36.28
CA GLU A 608 -8.77 -18.90 -37.63
C GLU A 608 -8.73 -20.43 -37.65
N VAL A 609 -7.79 -21.04 -36.92
CA VAL A 609 -7.72 -22.51 -36.74
C VAL A 609 -8.96 -23.03 -36.00
N ARG A 610 -9.42 -22.36 -34.95
CA ARG A 610 -10.64 -22.75 -34.21
C ARG A 610 -11.90 -22.60 -35.08
N ASP A 611 -12.00 -21.55 -35.85
CA ASP A 611 -13.12 -21.34 -36.78
C ASP A 611 -13.12 -22.38 -37.90
N TYR A 612 -11.95 -22.81 -38.34
CA TYR A 612 -11.82 -23.91 -39.27
C TYR A 612 -12.29 -25.23 -38.66
N ALA A 613 -11.86 -25.55 -37.44
CA ALA A 613 -12.31 -26.74 -36.70
C ALA A 613 -13.85 -26.77 -36.54
N LYS A 614 -14.45 -25.65 -36.14
CA LYS A 614 -15.92 -25.52 -36.05
C LYS A 614 -16.62 -25.78 -37.37
N ARG A 615 -16.09 -25.30 -38.48
CA ARG A 615 -16.65 -25.54 -39.83
C ARG A 615 -16.56 -27.00 -40.24
N LEU A 616 -15.55 -27.71 -39.78
CA LEU A 616 -15.39 -29.14 -40.03
C LEU A 616 -16.22 -30.01 -39.05
N GLY A 617 -16.80 -29.44 -38.01
CA GLY A 617 -17.57 -30.16 -36.99
C GLY A 617 -16.71 -31.05 -36.08
N VAL A 618 -15.42 -30.78 -35.98
CA VAL A 618 -14.44 -31.48 -35.12
C VAL A 618 -14.08 -30.62 -33.92
N SER A 619 -13.57 -31.21 -32.83
CA SER A 619 -13.04 -30.46 -31.69
C SER A 619 -11.75 -29.72 -32.07
N ASP A 620 -11.43 -28.65 -31.35
CA ASP A 620 -10.19 -27.89 -31.54
C ASP A 620 -8.94 -28.80 -31.41
N GLU A 621 -8.98 -29.78 -30.49
CA GLU A 621 -7.92 -30.78 -30.32
C GLU A 621 -7.80 -31.72 -31.52
N GLN A 622 -8.91 -32.19 -32.06
CA GLN A 622 -8.94 -33.04 -33.22
C GLN A 622 -8.44 -32.31 -34.48
N ALA A 623 -8.88 -31.05 -34.68
CA ALA A 623 -8.43 -30.24 -35.81
C ALA A 623 -6.94 -29.95 -35.75
N LEU A 624 -6.39 -29.70 -34.56
CA LEU A 624 -4.95 -29.53 -34.36
C LEU A 624 -4.19 -30.83 -34.61
N SER A 625 -4.67 -31.96 -34.09
CA SER A 625 -4.05 -33.27 -34.26
C SER A 625 -4.08 -33.71 -35.71
N GLU A 626 -5.21 -33.60 -36.39
CA GLU A 626 -5.35 -33.95 -37.82
C GLU A 626 -4.55 -32.98 -38.72
N GLY A 627 -4.54 -31.67 -38.41
CA GLY A 627 -3.72 -30.69 -39.10
C GLY A 627 -2.22 -30.97 -38.96
N MET A 628 -1.75 -31.28 -37.77
CA MET A 628 -0.34 -31.68 -37.53
C MET A 628 0.00 -33.01 -38.21
N GLN A 629 -0.92 -33.98 -38.17
CA GLN A 629 -0.70 -35.26 -38.86
C GLN A 629 -0.64 -35.06 -40.36
N THR A 630 -1.55 -34.30 -40.95
CA THR A 630 -1.58 -33.96 -42.39
C THR A 630 -0.31 -33.25 -42.82
N MET A 631 0.17 -32.27 -42.02
CA MET A 631 1.42 -31.55 -42.29
C MET A 631 2.65 -32.46 -42.12
N SER A 632 2.65 -33.34 -41.12
CA SER A 632 3.71 -34.36 -40.93
C SER A 632 3.79 -35.32 -42.10
N ASP A 633 2.65 -35.77 -42.59
CA ASP A 633 2.58 -36.69 -43.73
C ASP A 633 3.00 -36.00 -45.05
N ALA A 634 2.57 -34.73 -45.24
CA ALA A 634 3.03 -33.90 -46.36
C ALA A 634 4.55 -33.64 -46.31
N PHE A 635 5.10 -33.41 -45.11
CA PHE A 635 6.54 -33.26 -44.89
C PHE A 635 7.32 -34.52 -45.24
N LYS A 636 6.83 -35.67 -44.76
CA LYS A 636 7.44 -36.98 -45.09
C LYS A 636 7.37 -37.29 -46.57
N GLN A 637 6.25 -37.01 -47.23
CA GLN A 637 6.06 -37.21 -48.65
C GLN A 637 6.96 -36.32 -49.54
N LYS A 638 7.35 -35.13 -49.01
CA LYS A 638 8.25 -34.16 -49.67
C LYS A 638 9.73 -34.37 -49.32
N GLY A 639 10.09 -35.52 -48.75
CA GLY A 639 11.50 -35.88 -48.49
C GLY A 639 12.12 -35.19 -47.26
N GLY A 640 11.32 -34.60 -46.37
CA GLY A 640 11.82 -33.98 -45.13
C GLY A 640 12.38 -32.57 -45.27
N GLU A 641 12.13 -31.87 -46.37
CA GLU A 641 12.58 -30.49 -46.58
C GLU A 641 11.69 -29.48 -45.89
N MET A 642 12.31 -28.56 -45.10
CA MET A 642 11.65 -27.60 -44.25
C MET A 642 11.14 -26.36 -45.00
N TYR A 643 11.49 -26.16 -46.25
CA TYR A 643 11.10 -25.05 -47.11
C TYR A 643 10.21 -25.50 -48.27
N ILE A 644 8.98 -25.02 -48.31
CA ILE A 644 8.07 -25.19 -49.44
C ILE A 644 8.38 -24.07 -50.46
N PRO A 645 8.82 -24.32 -51.67
CA PRO A 645 8.93 -23.28 -52.70
C PRO A 645 7.54 -22.72 -52.99
N ILE A 646 7.37 -21.41 -52.85
CA ILE A 646 6.15 -20.73 -53.28
C ILE A 646 6.17 -20.72 -54.81
N THR A 647 5.40 -21.59 -55.42
CA THR A 647 5.10 -21.47 -56.85
C THR A 647 4.15 -20.29 -57.02
N PRO A 648 4.46 -19.28 -57.85
CA PRO A 648 3.51 -18.22 -58.12
C PRO A 648 2.28 -18.82 -58.85
N GLU A 649 1.09 -18.61 -58.29
CA GLU A 649 -0.13 -18.85 -59.05
C GLU A 649 -0.09 -17.96 -60.31
N LYS A 650 -0.23 -18.61 -61.47
CA LYS A 650 -0.46 -17.88 -62.71
C LYS A 650 -1.82 -17.21 -62.64
N GLU A 651 -1.85 -15.91 -63.02
CA GLU A 651 -3.04 -15.06 -63.20
C GLU A 651 -4.22 -15.75 -63.88
#